data_d037c369d87a39f9317fd28fd697e596
#
_entry.id   d037c369d87a39f9317fd28fd697e596
#
_cell.length_a   1.000
_cell.length_b   1.000
_cell.length_c   1.000
_cell.angle_alpha   90.00
_cell.angle_beta   90.00
_cell.angle_gamma   90.00
#
_symmetry.space_group_name_H-M   'P 1'
#
loop_
_entity.id
_entity.type
_entity.pdbx_description
1 polymer ?
#
loop_
_entity_poly.entity_id
_entity_poly.type
_entity_poly.pdbx_seq_one_letter_code
_entity_poly.pdbx_strand_id
1 'polypeptide(L)'
;MSAKSISANEIFLAIQPPEKLLENPSMRLTDEQQRAVETETTGATLVIAGAGSGKTELMAIRVLWLVANEHARPEQILGLTFTRKAASELSRRITNGLADLNKTDFWPQSLRDGYANPVISTYNAYAHSLFRDYALQLGYEPESTLLTEGAQYQLAKRVVLDYASSLGNDLDDAEVTLKTAIEGVISLAASLNDNLSTGAEVKAVAEEVRAQILRVTGGAALPANHQTFFAGLFKTEVIADLAEIYRRKKLEQGLVDYSDQVALAERAVQLIPEVRTRERETHRFVLLDEYQDTSFLQTRLLEALYADHSVFAVGDPNQSIYGWRGASSTNLNEFVAKFSTSESAPVVQHTLSTSWRNPKVVLDAANVTAGPLAFLPSFAQDRGIAKTKVVKLESRPGAVDGVIHVDWQEDIVQEAFAVSSWLKRKMVEGGKDASAAVLFRLRHSMAHFVAELESQGLDVDVVGLSGLLEMPEIIDLVSALKVVHSPNAGGQLIRLLAGPRWRIGAKDIQRLHRWSRKLSKQANESLAGETDRGLGPEYEASLVDSLDLLVDFEKATLYGMSEESLRRLRDAGQFLRDLRGQTGLPLIDFVKFVARELQLDIELAANPRRVNPMAHLNAFFGLVANYASNSAAYLGAFIEWVDFAESREKLEVATVSQKKGVVQVLTVHSAKGLEWDYVAIPNLVQGEFPQKPKSAKAWFSPGVLPYQLRGDSDSLPRVDLHLASKPADFGKVKDLLAEEMKTHLEREERRLAYVAFTRPKRELYLSGSMWKNTGGAREI
;
A
#
# COMPACT_ATOMS: atom_id res chain seq x y z
N MET A 1 -44.71 -30.75 -9.46
CA MET A 1 -44.74 -30.05 -8.16
C MET A 1 -43.44 -29.29 -8.08
N SER A 2 -43.48 -27.95 -8.08
CA SER A 2 -42.26 -27.13 -7.89
C SER A 2 -41.74 -27.50 -6.50
N ALA A 3 -40.52 -28.03 -6.43
CA ALA A 3 -39.85 -28.30 -5.16
C ALA A 3 -39.79 -26.97 -4.40
N LYS A 4 -40.24 -26.98 -3.11
CA LYS A 4 -40.23 -25.79 -2.25
C LYS A 4 -38.77 -25.35 -2.13
N SER A 5 -38.44 -24.13 -2.57
CA SER A 5 -37.09 -23.56 -2.42
C SER A 5 -36.72 -23.54 -0.93
N ILE A 6 -35.52 -24.03 -0.61
CA ILE A 6 -34.95 -24.02 0.74
C ILE A 6 -34.50 -22.58 1.03
N SER A 7 -34.95 -22.01 2.12
CA SER A 7 -34.60 -20.64 2.47
C SER A 7 -33.14 -20.50 2.96
N ALA A 8 -32.56 -19.34 2.80
CA ALA A 8 -31.21 -19.06 3.29
C ALA A 8 -31.08 -19.19 4.81
N ASN A 9 -32.16 -18.87 5.56
CA ASN A 9 -32.18 -19.05 7.00
C ASN A 9 -32.23 -20.54 7.42
N GLU A 10 -32.98 -21.39 6.72
CA GLU A 10 -32.98 -22.85 6.96
C GLU A 10 -31.58 -23.43 6.78
N ILE A 11 -30.88 -23.05 5.69
CA ILE A 11 -29.50 -23.49 5.43
C ILE A 11 -28.55 -22.94 6.50
N PHE A 12 -28.63 -21.63 6.82
CA PHE A 12 -27.79 -21.01 7.82
C PHE A 12 -27.88 -21.69 9.17
N LEU A 13 -29.11 -22.03 9.63
CA LEU A 13 -29.35 -22.72 10.90
C LEU A 13 -28.84 -24.18 10.85
N ALA A 14 -29.05 -24.87 9.74
CA ALA A 14 -28.68 -26.27 9.61
C ALA A 14 -27.18 -26.54 9.68
N ILE A 15 -26.36 -25.55 9.28
CA ILE A 15 -24.89 -25.67 9.33
C ILE A 15 -24.28 -25.14 10.63
N GLN A 16 -25.06 -24.57 11.56
CA GLN A 16 -24.52 -24.10 12.84
C GLN A 16 -24.33 -25.26 13.82
N PRO A 17 -23.23 -25.23 14.61
CA PRO A 17 -23.07 -26.19 15.73
C PRO A 17 -24.24 -26.08 16.71
N PRO A 18 -24.78 -27.19 17.19
CA PRO A 18 -25.92 -27.21 18.17
C PRO A 18 -25.64 -26.35 19.41
N GLU A 19 -24.40 -26.32 19.88
CA GLU A 19 -23.96 -25.52 21.04
C GLU A 19 -24.22 -24.02 20.83
N LYS A 20 -23.90 -23.48 19.64
CA LYS A 20 -24.12 -22.07 19.30
C LYS A 20 -25.62 -21.73 19.23
N LEU A 21 -26.45 -22.66 18.77
CA LEU A 21 -27.91 -22.47 18.72
C LEU A 21 -28.51 -22.48 20.12
N LEU A 22 -27.95 -23.26 21.04
CA LEU A 22 -28.34 -23.26 22.45
C LEU A 22 -27.91 -21.96 23.16
N GLU A 23 -26.73 -21.44 22.86
CA GLU A 23 -26.24 -20.16 23.40
C GLU A 23 -27.04 -18.96 22.87
N ASN A 24 -27.49 -19.02 21.64
CA ASN A 24 -28.23 -17.94 20.97
C ASN A 24 -29.42 -18.49 20.17
N PRO A 25 -30.57 -18.80 20.84
CA PRO A 25 -31.75 -19.35 20.17
C PRO A 25 -32.40 -18.41 19.14
N SER A 26 -32.07 -17.12 19.16
CA SER A 26 -32.55 -16.13 18.19
C SER A 26 -31.58 -15.93 17.01
N MET A 27 -30.54 -16.75 16.87
CA MET A 27 -29.56 -16.67 15.80
C MET A 27 -30.22 -16.89 14.43
N ARG A 28 -30.15 -15.90 13.58
CA ARG A 28 -30.68 -15.96 12.20
C ARG A 28 -30.02 -14.87 11.34
N LEU A 29 -30.12 -15.03 10.03
CA LEU A 29 -29.82 -13.96 9.11
C LEU A 29 -30.78 -12.78 9.31
N THR A 30 -30.33 -11.56 9.10
CA THR A 30 -31.26 -10.42 9.03
C THR A 30 -32.10 -10.51 7.75
N ASP A 31 -33.25 -9.84 7.75
CA ASP A 31 -34.13 -9.81 6.56
C ASP A 31 -33.39 -9.23 5.33
N GLU A 32 -32.44 -8.29 5.55
CA GLU A 32 -31.58 -7.74 4.50
C GLU A 32 -30.62 -8.80 3.95
N GLN A 33 -29.96 -9.55 4.85
CA GLN A 33 -29.04 -10.63 4.46
C GLN A 33 -29.79 -11.75 3.74
N GLN A 34 -30.95 -12.17 4.26
CA GLN A 34 -31.75 -13.21 3.63
C GLN A 34 -32.17 -12.82 2.21
N ARG A 35 -32.73 -11.61 2.03
CA ARG A 35 -33.12 -11.10 0.70
C ARG A 35 -31.94 -11.01 -0.25
N ALA A 36 -30.75 -10.62 0.22
CA ALA A 36 -29.56 -10.57 -0.61
C ALA A 36 -29.06 -11.96 -1.00
N VAL A 37 -29.11 -12.94 -0.10
CA VAL A 37 -28.77 -14.34 -0.38
C VAL A 37 -29.76 -14.98 -1.36
N GLU A 38 -31.04 -14.73 -1.21
CA GLU A 38 -32.13 -15.33 -2.01
C GLU A 38 -32.45 -14.54 -3.29
N THR A 39 -31.61 -13.54 -3.65
CA THR A 39 -31.82 -12.77 -4.87
C THR A 39 -31.81 -13.66 -6.11
N GLU A 40 -32.38 -13.17 -7.20
CA GLU A 40 -32.47 -13.90 -8.47
C GLU A 40 -31.13 -14.49 -8.92
N THR A 41 -31.18 -15.61 -9.60
CA THR A 41 -29.99 -16.35 -10.07
C THR A 41 -29.57 -15.93 -11.49
N THR A 42 -30.30 -15.00 -12.09
CA THR A 42 -30.02 -14.42 -13.41
C THR A 42 -29.70 -12.94 -13.28
N GLY A 43 -28.77 -12.45 -14.10
CA GLY A 43 -28.34 -11.06 -14.06
C GLY A 43 -27.36 -10.73 -12.93
N ALA A 44 -27.09 -9.47 -12.75
CA ALA A 44 -26.12 -9.00 -11.76
C ALA A 44 -26.79 -8.48 -10.49
N THR A 45 -26.16 -8.72 -9.35
CA THR A 45 -26.59 -8.22 -8.04
C THR A 45 -25.48 -7.41 -7.42
N LEU A 46 -25.80 -6.24 -6.90
CA LEU A 46 -24.91 -5.39 -6.11
C LEU A 46 -25.37 -5.32 -4.67
N VAL A 47 -24.49 -5.66 -3.74
CA VAL A 47 -24.76 -5.57 -2.30
C VAL A 47 -23.86 -4.49 -1.70
N ILE A 48 -24.47 -3.40 -1.25
CA ILE A 48 -23.77 -2.35 -0.49
C ILE A 48 -23.77 -2.75 0.97
N ALA A 49 -22.61 -3.14 1.47
CA ALA A 49 -22.44 -3.76 2.77
C ALA A 49 -21.36 -3.06 3.57
N GLY A 50 -21.74 -2.30 4.58
CA GLY A 50 -20.83 -1.52 5.41
C GLY A 50 -19.89 -2.36 6.27
N ALA A 51 -19.07 -1.67 7.08
CA ALA A 51 -18.13 -2.33 7.97
C ALA A 51 -18.85 -3.23 9.00
N GLY A 52 -18.38 -4.47 9.13
CA GLY A 52 -18.93 -5.42 10.11
C GLY A 52 -20.31 -6.01 9.77
N SER A 53 -20.84 -5.78 8.56
CA SER A 53 -22.17 -6.28 8.16
C SER A 53 -22.20 -7.77 7.79
N GLY A 54 -21.06 -8.48 7.85
CA GLY A 54 -20.99 -9.91 7.55
C GLY A 54 -20.83 -10.23 6.05
N LYS A 55 -20.18 -9.37 5.27
CA LYS A 55 -19.94 -9.57 3.81
C LYS A 55 -19.47 -10.97 3.44
N THR A 56 -18.41 -11.44 4.08
CA THR A 56 -17.81 -12.75 3.77
C THR A 56 -18.74 -13.91 4.13
N GLU A 57 -19.51 -13.77 5.23
CA GLU A 57 -20.53 -14.75 5.63
C GLU A 57 -21.67 -14.79 4.62
N LEU A 58 -22.15 -13.61 4.19
CA LEU A 58 -23.19 -13.48 3.18
C LEU A 58 -22.80 -14.22 1.89
N MET A 59 -21.56 -14.03 1.42
CA MET A 59 -21.05 -14.68 0.22
C MET A 59 -20.98 -16.21 0.39
N ALA A 60 -20.51 -16.69 1.55
CA ALA A 60 -20.45 -18.11 1.83
C ALA A 60 -21.86 -18.72 1.84
N ILE A 61 -22.82 -18.10 2.52
CA ILE A 61 -24.21 -18.57 2.55
C ILE A 61 -24.86 -18.52 1.17
N ARG A 62 -24.55 -17.50 0.34
CA ARG A 62 -25.02 -17.45 -1.05
C ARG A 62 -24.55 -18.67 -1.83
N VAL A 63 -23.29 -19.10 -1.69
CA VAL A 63 -22.77 -20.32 -2.35
C VAL A 63 -23.54 -21.55 -1.86
N LEU A 64 -23.73 -21.71 -0.57
CA LEU A 64 -24.46 -22.84 0.01
C LEU A 64 -25.92 -22.88 -0.44
N TRP A 65 -26.55 -21.70 -0.53
CA TRP A 65 -27.93 -21.57 -1.01
C TRP A 65 -28.07 -21.97 -2.50
N LEU A 66 -27.13 -21.52 -3.35
CA LEU A 66 -27.09 -21.91 -4.76
C LEU A 66 -26.93 -23.42 -4.94
N VAL A 67 -26.09 -24.05 -4.13
CA VAL A 67 -25.84 -25.49 -4.18
C VAL A 67 -27.03 -26.27 -3.63
N ALA A 68 -27.56 -25.91 -2.46
CA ALA A 68 -28.68 -26.60 -1.83
C ALA A 68 -29.98 -26.59 -2.66
N ASN A 69 -30.20 -25.49 -3.41
CA ASN A 69 -31.33 -25.34 -4.32
C ASN A 69 -31.04 -25.82 -5.76
N GLU A 70 -29.94 -26.51 -5.99
CA GLU A 70 -29.51 -27.07 -7.29
C GLU A 70 -29.39 -26.03 -8.42
N HIS A 71 -29.16 -24.75 -8.09
CA HIS A 71 -28.92 -23.70 -9.09
C HIS A 71 -27.53 -23.83 -9.71
N ALA A 72 -26.54 -24.33 -8.96
CA ALA A 72 -25.18 -24.56 -9.41
C ALA A 72 -24.54 -25.77 -8.73
N ARG A 73 -23.64 -26.44 -9.43
CA ARG A 73 -22.64 -27.30 -8.79
C ARG A 73 -21.51 -26.43 -8.21
N PRO A 74 -20.84 -26.85 -7.11
CA PRO A 74 -19.79 -26.02 -6.49
C PRO A 74 -18.70 -25.59 -7.46
N GLU A 75 -18.24 -26.46 -8.36
CA GLU A 75 -17.21 -26.18 -9.37
C GLU A 75 -17.61 -25.15 -10.44
N GLN A 76 -18.90 -24.81 -10.53
CA GLN A 76 -19.42 -23.78 -11.44
C GLN A 76 -19.41 -22.37 -10.81
N ILE A 77 -18.86 -22.23 -9.60
CA ILE A 77 -18.86 -20.99 -8.84
C ILE A 77 -17.43 -20.44 -8.77
N LEU A 78 -17.27 -19.20 -9.20
CA LEU A 78 -16.04 -18.42 -9.09
C LEU A 78 -16.20 -17.36 -8.00
N GLY A 79 -15.27 -17.30 -7.04
CA GLY A 79 -15.20 -16.23 -6.05
C GLY A 79 -13.90 -15.45 -6.18
N LEU A 80 -13.99 -14.13 -6.37
CA LEU A 80 -12.84 -13.24 -6.49
C LEU A 80 -12.79 -12.26 -5.33
N THR A 81 -11.61 -12.08 -4.76
CA THR A 81 -11.37 -11.17 -3.64
C THR A 81 -10.06 -10.41 -3.80
N PHE A 82 -9.85 -9.37 -2.98
CA PHE A 82 -8.70 -8.48 -3.15
C PHE A 82 -7.39 -9.05 -2.59
N THR A 83 -7.42 -9.85 -1.50
CA THR A 83 -6.19 -10.35 -0.86
C THR A 83 -6.16 -11.87 -0.78
N ARG A 84 -4.94 -12.44 -0.82
CA ARG A 84 -4.73 -13.91 -0.64
C ARG A 84 -5.34 -14.42 0.67
N LYS A 85 -5.26 -13.63 1.75
CA LYS A 85 -5.85 -13.98 3.04
C LYS A 85 -7.37 -14.05 2.95
N ALA A 86 -8.02 -13.04 2.35
CA ALA A 86 -9.47 -13.04 2.16
C ALA A 86 -9.93 -14.21 1.28
N ALA A 87 -9.17 -14.52 0.21
CA ALA A 87 -9.43 -15.69 -0.63
C ALA A 87 -9.37 -17.00 0.16
N SER A 88 -8.30 -17.19 0.96
CA SER A 88 -8.15 -18.37 1.82
C SER A 88 -9.25 -18.47 2.89
N GLU A 89 -9.64 -17.34 3.50
CA GLU A 89 -10.70 -17.32 4.50
C GLU A 89 -12.08 -17.63 3.89
N LEU A 90 -12.41 -17.03 2.75
CA LEU A 90 -13.66 -17.29 2.02
C LEU A 90 -13.70 -18.75 1.55
N SER A 91 -12.60 -19.25 0.96
CA SER A 91 -12.48 -20.67 0.54
C SER A 91 -12.71 -21.61 1.70
N ARG A 92 -12.05 -21.38 2.84
CA ARG A 92 -12.22 -22.21 4.05
C ARG A 92 -13.67 -22.19 4.58
N ARG A 93 -14.31 -21.00 4.62
CA ARG A 93 -15.70 -20.88 5.05
C ARG A 93 -16.65 -21.65 4.15
N ILE A 94 -16.49 -21.51 2.83
CA ILE A 94 -17.31 -22.22 1.84
C ILE A 94 -17.07 -23.73 1.95
N THR A 95 -15.82 -24.19 1.99
CA THR A 95 -15.49 -25.63 2.08
C THR A 95 -16.04 -26.25 3.35
N ASN A 96 -15.89 -25.58 4.51
CA ASN A 96 -16.47 -26.05 5.76
C ASN A 96 -18.00 -26.05 5.69
N GLY A 97 -18.60 -24.97 5.16
CA GLY A 97 -20.05 -24.87 5.00
C GLY A 97 -20.63 -25.98 4.10
N LEU A 98 -19.96 -26.29 2.95
CA LEU A 98 -20.35 -27.41 2.10
C LEU A 98 -20.23 -28.77 2.81
N ALA A 99 -19.17 -28.96 3.60
CA ALA A 99 -18.99 -30.17 4.39
C ALA A 99 -20.05 -30.32 5.48
N ASP A 100 -20.49 -29.23 6.09
CA ASP A 100 -21.57 -29.25 7.09
C ASP A 100 -22.95 -29.41 6.43
N LEU A 101 -23.18 -28.76 5.28
CA LEU A 101 -24.40 -28.92 4.50
C LEU A 101 -24.57 -30.38 4.00
N ASN A 102 -23.49 -31.06 3.63
CA ASN A 102 -23.49 -32.48 3.24
C ASN A 102 -23.95 -33.44 4.34
N LYS A 103 -23.96 -33.00 5.60
CA LYS A 103 -24.48 -33.78 6.75
C LYS A 103 -25.96 -33.57 6.97
N THR A 104 -26.61 -32.69 6.18
CA THR A 104 -28.02 -32.34 6.31
C THR A 104 -28.87 -32.96 5.20
N ASP A 105 -30.22 -32.93 5.39
CA ASP A 105 -31.17 -33.36 4.36
C ASP A 105 -31.23 -32.38 3.15
N PHE A 106 -30.59 -31.22 3.26
CA PHE A 106 -30.52 -30.22 2.18
C PHE A 106 -29.42 -30.49 1.15
N TRP A 107 -28.61 -31.55 1.33
CA TRP A 107 -27.58 -31.91 0.36
C TRP A 107 -28.17 -32.51 -0.90
N PRO A 108 -27.87 -31.96 -2.11
CA PRO A 108 -28.40 -32.47 -3.36
C PRO A 108 -28.00 -33.92 -3.63
N GLN A 109 -28.94 -34.72 -4.10
CA GLN A 109 -28.63 -36.11 -4.50
C GLN A 109 -27.62 -36.19 -5.64
N SER A 110 -27.68 -35.23 -6.56
CA SER A 110 -26.76 -35.08 -7.69
C SER A 110 -25.29 -34.89 -7.32
N LEU A 111 -24.98 -34.57 -6.06
CA LEU A 111 -23.62 -34.35 -5.54
C LEU A 111 -23.11 -35.48 -4.64
N ARG A 112 -23.89 -36.54 -4.43
CA ARG A 112 -23.50 -37.66 -3.54
C ARG A 112 -22.32 -38.47 -4.09
N ASP A 113 -22.13 -38.50 -5.40
CA ASP A 113 -21.02 -39.22 -6.04
C ASP A 113 -19.72 -38.40 -6.06
N GLY A 114 -19.74 -37.19 -5.53
CA GLY A 114 -18.60 -36.29 -5.44
C GLY A 114 -18.80 -34.96 -6.15
N TYR A 115 -17.99 -33.98 -5.73
CA TYR A 115 -17.95 -32.63 -6.32
C TYR A 115 -16.52 -32.06 -6.21
N ALA A 116 -16.18 -31.09 -7.07
CA ALA A 116 -14.99 -30.25 -6.89
C ALA A 116 -15.38 -28.96 -6.14
N ASN A 117 -14.43 -28.40 -5.38
CA ASN A 117 -14.67 -27.16 -4.65
C ASN A 117 -14.81 -25.96 -5.62
N PRO A 118 -15.51 -24.90 -5.20
CA PRO A 118 -15.54 -23.63 -5.92
C PRO A 118 -14.13 -23.07 -6.14
N VAL A 119 -13.93 -22.36 -7.23
CA VAL A 119 -12.69 -21.65 -7.52
C VAL A 119 -12.71 -20.32 -6.74
N ILE A 120 -11.89 -20.21 -5.71
CA ILE A 120 -11.75 -18.97 -4.93
C ILE A 120 -10.34 -18.42 -5.09
N SER A 121 -10.20 -17.21 -5.60
CA SER A 121 -8.92 -16.63 -5.97
C SER A 121 -8.87 -15.12 -5.71
N THR A 122 -7.69 -14.52 -5.86
CA THR A 122 -7.61 -13.04 -5.94
C THR A 122 -7.84 -12.60 -7.38
N TYR A 123 -8.30 -11.35 -7.57
CA TYR A 123 -8.47 -10.76 -8.91
C TYR A 123 -7.23 -10.93 -9.79
N ASN A 124 -6.04 -10.65 -9.25
CA ASN A 124 -4.79 -10.78 -10.00
C ASN A 124 -4.41 -12.24 -10.28
N ALA A 125 -4.61 -13.15 -9.33
CA ALA A 125 -4.28 -14.56 -9.54
C ALA A 125 -5.22 -15.21 -10.60
N TYR A 126 -6.49 -14.81 -10.61
CA TYR A 126 -7.44 -15.21 -11.66
C TYR A 126 -7.02 -14.66 -13.02
N ALA A 127 -6.71 -13.36 -13.11
CA ALA A 127 -6.23 -12.76 -14.35
C ALA A 127 -4.93 -13.43 -14.85
N HIS A 128 -4.01 -13.75 -13.94
CA HIS A 128 -2.79 -14.48 -14.28
C HIS A 128 -3.08 -15.89 -14.83
N SER A 129 -3.98 -16.63 -14.18
CA SER A 129 -4.40 -17.96 -14.68
C SER A 129 -4.99 -17.85 -16.09
N LEU A 130 -5.89 -16.89 -16.30
CA LEU A 130 -6.50 -16.65 -17.60
C LEU A 130 -5.45 -16.28 -18.66
N PHE A 131 -4.54 -15.35 -18.34
CA PHE A 131 -3.43 -15.02 -19.24
C PHE A 131 -2.59 -16.26 -19.59
N ARG A 132 -2.18 -17.04 -18.59
CA ARG A 132 -1.34 -18.24 -18.80
C ARG A 132 -2.00 -19.26 -19.74
N ASP A 133 -3.29 -19.48 -19.59
CA ASP A 133 -4.02 -20.46 -20.41
C ASP A 133 -4.07 -20.07 -21.89
N TYR A 134 -3.98 -18.76 -22.20
CA TYR A 134 -4.02 -18.22 -23.56
C TYR A 134 -2.72 -17.53 -24.00
N ALA A 135 -1.65 -17.60 -23.21
CA ALA A 135 -0.39 -16.89 -23.48
C ALA A 135 0.19 -17.19 -24.86
N LEU A 136 0.24 -18.47 -25.26
CA LEU A 136 0.78 -18.89 -26.56
C LEU A 136 -0.02 -18.29 -27.73
N GLN A 137 -1.34 -18.16 -27.61
CA GLN A 137 -2.17 -17.55 -28.63
C GLN A 137 -1.95 -16.04 -28.75
N LEU A 138 -1.49 -15.41 -27.66
CA LEU A 138 -1.08 -14.01 -27.61
C LEU A 138 0.38 -13.78 -28.02
N GLY A 139 1.15 -14.86 -28.25
CA GLY A 139 2.59 -14.79 -28.59
C GLY A 139 3.49 -14.62 -27.37
N TYR A 140 3.06 -15.04 -26.18
CA TYR A 140 3.84 -14.97 -24.93
C TYR A 140 4.14 -16.37 -24.36
N GLU A 141 5.19 -16.44 -23.56
CA GLU A 141 5.49 -17.65 -22.80
C GLU A 141 4.52 -17.81 -21.61
N PRO A 142 3.92 -19.01 -21.42
CA PRO A 142 3.00 -19.26 -20.31
C PRO A 142 3.64 -19.12 -18.93
N GLU A 143 4.94 -19.47 -18.83
CA GLU A 143 5.71 -19.42 -17.58
C GLU A 143 6.49 -18.11 -17.46
N SER A 144 5.79 -16.99 -17.52
CA SER A 144 6.38 -15.68 -17.30
C SER A 144 6.78 -15.50 -15.83
N THR A 145 7.96 -14.92 -15.60
CA THR A 145 8.45 -14.64 -14.24
C THR A 145 7.85 -13.37 -13.69
N LEU A 146 7.22 -13.45 -12.50
CA LEU A 146 6.70 -12.26 -11.82
C LEU A 146 7.87 -11.42 -11.29
N LEU A 147 7.95 -10.17 -11.75
CA LEU A 147 8.94 -9.20 -11.29
C LEU A 147 8.67 -8.76 -9.85
N THR A 148 9.67 -8.96 -8.99
CA THR A 148 9.69 -8.33 -7.68
C THR A 148 10.00 -6.82 -7.81
N GLU A 149 9.67 -6.02 -6.80
CA GLU A 149 9.96 -4.58 -6.81
C GLU A 149 11.45 -4.27 -7.02
N GLY A 150 12.34 -5.06 -6.41
CA GLY A 150 13.78 -4.92 -6.62
C GLY A 150 14.19 -5.19 -8.07
N ALA A 151 13.62 -6.21 -8.70
CA ALA A 151 13.89 -6.53 -10.11
C ALA A 151 13.31 -5.46 -11.05
N GLN A 152 12.12 -4.91 -10.74
CA GLN A 152 11.54 -3.77 -11.46
C GLN A 152 12.48 -2.57 -11.43
N TYR A 153 13.01 -2.22 -10.24
CA TYR A 153 13.93 -1.11 -10.07
C TYR A 153 15.22 -1.32 -10.89
N GLN A 154 15.82 -2.51 -10.83
CA GLN A 154 17.04 -2.81 -11.56
C GLN A 154 16.84 -2.79 -13.09
N LEU A 155 15.71 -3.32 -13.57
CA LEU A 155 15.38 -3.27 -15.00
C LEU A 155 15.14 -1.82 -15.46
N ALA A 156 14.37 -1.04 -14.71
CA ALA A 156 14.11 0.36 -15.01
C ALA A 156 15.42 1.19 -14.99
N LYS A 157 16.30 0.98 -14.00
CA LYS A 157 17.62 1.62 -13.93
C LYS A 157 18.46 1.31 -15.17
N ARG A 158 18.50 0.05 -15.62
CA ARG A 158 19.18 -0.35 -16.84
C ARG A 158 18.62 0.36 -18.06
N VAL A 159 17.29 0.39 -18.20
CA VAL A 159 16.62 1.09 -19.30
C VAL A 159 16.98 2.57 -19.33
N VAL A 160 16.95 3.24 -18.19
CA VAL A 160 17.30 4.67 -18.09
C VAL A 160 18.75 4.91 -18.46
N LEU A 161 19.70 4.10 -17.98
CA LEU A 161 21.12 4.24 -18.26
C LEU A 161 21.46 3.94 -19.73
N ASP A 162 20.88 2.88 -20.32
CA ASP A 162 21.03 2.53 -21.73
C ASP A 162 20.51 3.66 -22.64
N TYR A 163 19.37 4.26 -22.25
CA TYR A 163 18.77 5.38 -22.98
C TYR A 163 19.66 6.64 -22.90
N ALA A 164 20.10 7.00 -21.71
CA ALA A 164 20.98 8.15 -21.50
C ALA A 164 22.28 8.04 -22.31
N SER A 165 22.80 6.81 -22.51
CA SER A 165 23.99 6.58 -23.33
C SER A 165 23.72 6.64 -24.84
N SER A 166 22.51 6.38 -25.30
CA SER A 166 22.15 6.21 -26.70
C SER A 166 21.53 7.46 -27.36
N LEU A 167 20.83 8.29 -26.61
CA LEU A 167 19.98 9.38 -27.12
C LEU A 167 20.40 10.80 -26.65
N GLY A 168 21.51 10.92 -25.89
CA GLY A 168 22.06 12.23 -25.54
C GLY A 168 21.19 13.02 -24.55
N ASN A 169 21.11 14.31 -24.68
CA ASN A 169 20.80 15.31 -23.66
C ASN A 169 19.30 15.40 -23.19
N ASP A 170 18.37 14.59 -23.71
CA ASP A 170 16.93 14.80 -23.42
C ASP A 170 16.57 14.75 -21.92
N LEU A 171 17.26 13.89 -21.13
CA LEU A 171 17.07 13.83 -19.68
C LEU A 171 17.69 15.04 -18.96
N ASP A 172 18.85 15.49 -19.41
CA ASP A 172 19.55 16.65 -18.87
C ASP A 172 18.81 17.94 -19.26
N ASP A 173 18.37 18.07 -20.51
CA ASP A 173 17.59 19.20 -21.00
C ASP A 173 16.25 19.32 -20.26
N ALA A 174 15.64 18.18 -19.89
CA ALA A 174 14.42 18.14 -19.08
C ALA A 174 14.70 18.28 -17.56
N GLU A 175 15.97 18.37 -17.14
CA GLU A 175 16.36 18.38 -15.70
C GLU A 175 15.78 17.21 -14.91
N VAL A 176 15.78 15.99 -15.47
CA VAL A 176 15.27 14.78 -14.83
C VAL A 176 16.42 14.04 -14.16
N THR A 177 16.42 13.98 -12.84
CA THR A 177 17.42 13.21 -12.10
C THR A 177 17.26 11.71 -12.34
N LEU A 178 18.37 10.94 -12.25
CA LEU A 178 18.35 9.48 -12.42
C LEU A 178 17.27 8.82 -11.53
N LYS A 179 17.18 9.21 -10.27
CA LYS A 179 16.16 8.70 -9.35
C LYS A 179 14.74 8.99 -9.83
N THR A 180 14.48 10.23 -10.23
CA THR A 180 13.16 10.65 -10.75
C THR A 180 12.79 9.88 -12.02
N ALA A 181 13.77 9.65 -12.92
CA ALA A 181 13.56 8.89 -14.14
C ALA A 181 13.19 7.42 -13.82
N ILE A 182 13.95 6.73 -12.96
CA ILE A 182 13.69 5.34 -12.59
C ILE A 182 12.31 5.18 -11.93
N GLU A 183 12.02 6.00 -10.92
CA GLU A 183 10.73 5.97 -10.21
C GLU A 183 9.57 6.33 -11.14
N GLY A 184 9.78 7.31 -12.00
CA GLY A 184 8.79 7.74 -13.00
C GLY A 184 8.50 6.66 -14.03
N VAL A 185 9.51 5.96 -14.54
CA VAL A 185 9.37 4.85 -15.50
C VAL A 185 8.52 3.74 -14.91
N ILE A 186 8.82 3.27 -13.71
CA ILE A 186 8.05 2.19 -13.06
C ILE A 186 6.60 2.63 -12.82
N SER A 187 6.42 3.84 -12.28
CA SER A 187 5.09 4.35 -11.95
C SER A 187 4.24 4.59 -13.19
N LEU A 188 4.81 5.20 -14.22
CA LEU A 188 4.09 5.50 -15.45
C LEU A 188 3.78 4.23 -16.24
N ALA A 189 4.74 3.29 -16.37
CA ALA A 189 4.51 2.02 -17.05
C ALA A 189 3.35 1.23 -16.44
N ALA A 190 3.29 1.13 -15.10
CA ALA A 190 2.18 0.51 -14.40
C ALA A 190 0.86 1.26 -14.65
N SER A 191 0.88 2.60 -14.56
CA SER A 191 -0.31 3.42 -14.80
C SER A 191 -0.83 3.34 -16.23
N LEU A 192 0.06 3.27 -17.23
CA LEU A 192 -0.31 3.07 -18.63
C LEU A 192 -1.03 1.73 -18.84
N ASN A 193 -0.52 0.64 -18.24
CA ASN A 193 -1.18 -0.65 -18.27
C ASN A 193 -2.55 -0.61 -17.55
N ASP A 194 -2.58 -0.11 -16.31
CA ASP A 194 -3.78 -0.08 -15.49
C ASP A 194 -4.93 0.74 -16.09
N ASN A 195 -4.62 1.66 -17.02
CA ASN A 195 -5.60 2.52 -17.68
C ASN A 195 -5.72 2.26 -19.19
N LEU A 196 -5.05 1.21 -19.73
CA LEU A 196 -5.02 0.87 -21.14
C LEU A 196 -4.60 2.06 -22.02
N SER A 197 -3.71 2.90 -21.51
CA SER A 197 -3.18 4.09 -22.19
C SER A 197 -1.77 3.85 -22.71
N THR A 198 -1.32 4.76 -23.58
CA THR A 198 -0.02 4.69 -24.26
C THR A 198 0.85 5.92 -23.97
N GLY A 199 2.15 5.78 -24.13
CA GLY A 199 3.09 6.91 -24.05
C GLY A 199 2.81 7.98 -25.09
N ALA A 200 2.30 7.60 -26.27
CA ALA A 200 1.91 8.56 -27.30
C ALA A 200 0.73 9.45 -26.86
N GLU A 201 -0.25 8.92 -26.13
CA GLU A 201 -1.34 9.72 -25.58
C GLU A 201 -0.84 10.71 -24.51
N VAL A 202 0.13 10.30 -23.69
CA VAL A 202 0.78 11.22 -22.71
C VAL A 202 1.45 12.38 -23.44
N LYS A 203 2.16 12.11 -24.53
CA LYS A 203 2.79 13.16 -25.37
C LYS A 203 1.75 14.08 -26.01
N ALA A 204 0.65 13.53 -26.52
CA ALA A 204 -0.43 14.33 -27.09
C ALA A 204 -1.03 15.32 -26.06
N VAL A 205 -1.18 14.89 -24.80
CA VAL A 205 -1.61 15.76 -23.70
C VAL A 205 -0.58 16.86 -23.43
N ALA A 206 0.71 16.53 -23.44
CA ALA A 206 1.76 17.53 -23.23
C ALA A 206 1.81 18.56 -24.37
N GLU A 207 1.61 18.14 -25.62
CA GLU A 207 1.52 19.01 -26.79
C GLU A 207 0.28 19.94 -26.73
N GLU A 208 -0.86 19.41 -26.33
CA GLU A 208 -2.07 20.20 -26.12
C GLU A 208 -1.85 21.31 -25.08
N VAL A 209 -1.24 20.97 -23.95
CA VAL A 209 -0.88 21.92 -22.90
C VAL A 209 0.09 22.98 -23.42
N ARG A 210 1.12 22.60 -24.19
CA ARG A 210 2.05 23.56 -24.83
C ARG A 210 1.33 24.48 -25.80
N ALA A 211 0.46 23.95 -26.64
CA ALA A 211 -0.31 24.73 -27.60
C ALA A 211 -1.20 25.76 -26.90
N GLN A 212 -1.83 25.37 -25.79
CA GLN A 212 -2.63 26.29 -24.99
C GLN A 212 -1.79 27.35 -24.30
N ILE A 213 -0.63 27.00 -23.73
CA ILE A 213 0.32 27.96 -23.19
C ILE A 213 0.76 28.96 -24.25
N LEU A 214 1.15 28.50 -25.43
CA LEU A 214 1.58 29.34 -26.55
C LEU A 214 0.48 30.30 -27.00
N ARG A 215 -0.77 29.81 -27.10
CA ARG A 215 -1.94 30.63 -27.46
C ARG A 215 -2.16 31.76 -26.47
N VAL A 216 -2.06 31.46 -25.17
CA VAL A 216 -2.32 32.43 -24.10
C VAL A 216 -1.17 33.44 -23.95
N THR A 217 0.08 33.00 -24.16
CA THR A 217 1.29 33.82 -23.99
C THR A 217 1.67 34.60 -25.24
N GLY A 218 1.16 34.22 -26.43
CA GLY A 218 1.59 34.76 -27.72
C GLY A 218 3.09 34.50 -28.01
N GLY A 219 3.70 33.44 -27.39
CA GLY A 219 5.12 33.11 -27.51
C GLY A 219 6.02 33.73 -26.44
N ALA A 220 5.48 34.55 -25.53
CA ALA A 220 6.25 35.07 -24.40
C ALA A 220 6.50 33.98 -23.34
N ALA A 221 7.61 34.08 -22.61
CA ALA A 221 7.93 33.16 -21.53
C ALA A 221 6.91 33.25 -20.39
N LEU A 222 6.51 32.10 -19.85
CA LEU A 222 5.72 32.04 -18.64
C LEU A 222 6.49 32.58 -17.43
N PRO A 223 5.85 33.21 -16.45
CA PRO A 223 6.44 33.48 -15.14
C PRO A 223 6.99 32.18 -14.50
N ALA A 224 8.10 32.27 -13.78
CA ALA A 224 8.83 31.11 -13.23
C ALA A 224 7.94 30.16 -12.37
N ASN A 225 7.00 30.71 -11.59
CA ASN A 225 6.05 29.95 -10.80
C ASN A 225 5.10 29.08 -11.65
N HIS A 226 4.72 29.55 -12.84
CA HIS A 226 3.88 28.80 -13.79
C HIS A 226 4.73 27.81 -14.58
N GLN A 227 5.97 28.15 -14.96
CA GLN A 227 6.92 27.20 -15.57
C GLN A 227 7.11 25.98 -14.64
N THR A 228 7.38 26.21 -13.35
CA THR A 228 7.56 25.16 -12.35
C THR A 228 6.30 24.30 -12.15
N PHE A 229 5.11 24.86 -12.37
CA PHE A 229 3.86 24.11 -12.30
C PHE A 229 3.74 23.09 -13.45
N PHE A 230 4.00 23.50 -14.68
CA PHE A 230 3.88 22.65 -15.85
C PHE A 230 5.10 21.71 -16.09
N ALA A 231 6.27 22.04 -15.53
CA ALA A 231 7.51 21.33 -15.75
C ALA A 231 7.41 19.81 -15.49
N GLY A 232 6.60 19.39 -14.51
CA GLY A 232 6.44 17.98 -14.22
C GLY A 232 5.78 17.18 -15.35
N LEU A 233 4.81 17.75 -16.07
CA LEU A 233 4.20 17.12 -17.24
C LEU A 233 5.22 16.95 -18.36
N PHE A 234 6.05 17.97 -18.64
CA PHE A 234 7.06 17.89 -19.69
C PHE A 234 8.18 16.90 -19.34
N LYS A 235 8.48 16.71 -18.05
CA LYS A 235 9.34 15.62 -17.57
C LYS A 235 8.66 14.25 -17.78
N THR A 236 7.35 14.16 -17.58
CA THR A 236 6.58 12.92 -17.80
C THR A 236 6.57 12.53 -19.28
N GLU A 237 6.59 13.48 -20.19
CA GLU A 237 6.68 13.23 -21.63
C GLU A 237 7.97 12.47 -22.01
N VAL A 238 9.13 12.88 -21.48
CA VAL A 238 10.40 12.16 -21.66
C VAL A 238 10.37 10.79 -20.99
N ILE A 239 9.80 10.70 -19.79
CA ILE A 239 9.63 9.45 -19.06
C ILE A 239 8.71 8.48 -19.82
N ALA A 240 7.77 8.97 -20.63
CA ALA A 240 6.84 8.13 -21.38
C ALA A 240 7.54 7.24 -22.41
N ASP A 241 8.57 7.73 -23.10
CA ASP A 241 9.38 6.92 -24.01
C ASP A 241 10.13 5.81 -23.27
N LEU A 242 10.72 6.18 -22.13
CA LEU A 242 11.42 5.22 -21.27
C LEU A 242 10.47 4.16 -20.70
N ALA A 243 9.24 4.54 -20.35
CA ALA A 243 8.22 3.63 -19.86
C ALA A 243 7.80 2.63 -20.94
N GLU A 244 7.65 3.06 -22.20
CA GLU A 244 7.36 2.15 -23.31
C GLU A 244 8.54 1.19 -23.63
N ILE A 245 9.78 1.68 -23.56
CA ILE A 245 10.97 0.83 -23.69
C ILE A 245 11.02 -0.20 -22.56
N TYR A 246 10.75 0.23 -21.33
CA TYR A 246 10.70 -0.65 -20.14
C TYR A 246 9.63 -1.73 -20.30
N ARG A 247 8.40 -1.38 -20.71
CA ARG A 247 7.30 -2.33 -20.95
C ARG A 247 7.70 -3.37 -22.00
N ARG A 248 8.26 -2.92 -23.12
CA ARG A 248 8.72 -3.80 -24.19
C ARG A 248 9.84 -4.74 -23.73
N LYS A 249 10.92 -4.21 -23.09
CA LYS A 249 12.04 -5.03 -22.60
C LYS A 249 11.58 -6.05 -21.55
N LYS A 250 10.61 -5.68 -20.72
CA LYS A 250 10.01 -6.59 -19.73
C LYS A 250 9.38 -7.80 -20.42
N LEU A 251 8.54 -7.57 -21.41
CA LEU A 251 7.86 -8.65 -22.15
C LEU A 251 8.84 -9.49 -23.00
N GLU A 252 9.83 -8.86 -23.67
CA GLU A 252 10.88 -9.56 -24.41
C GLU A 252 11.71 -10.54 -23.55
N GLN A 253 11.82 -10.27 -22.25
CA GLN A 253 12.54 -11.11 -21.28
C GLN A 253 11.62 -12.12 -20.56
N GLY A 254 10.36 -12.25 -20.95
CA GLY A 254 9.40 -13.13 -20.30
C GLY A 254 9.05 -12.68 -18.87
N LEU A 255 9.20 -11.38 -18.58
CA LEU A 255 8.96 -10.79 -17.27
C LEU A 255 7.61 -10.08 -17.25
N VAL A 256 6.83 -10.29 -16.22
CA VAL A 256 5.52 -9.65 -16.02
C VAL A 256 5.41 -9.10 -14.60
N ASP A 257 4.70 -7.99 -14.44
CA ASP A 257 4.23 -7.53 -13.14
C ASP A 257 2.72 -7.74 -13.00
N TYR A 258 2.16 -7.32 -11.87
CA TYR A 258 0.71 -7.50 -11.62
C TYR A 258 -0.18 -6.75 -12.61
N SER A 259 0.23 -5.56 -13.06
CA SER A 259 -0.51 -4.79 -14.08
C SER A 259 -0.49 -5.50 -15.43
N ASP A 260 0.67 -6.07 -15.83
CA ASP A 260 0.77 -6.82 -17.08
C ASP A 260 -0.16 -8.04 -17.09
N GLN A 261 -0.21 -8.78 -15.97
CA GLN A 261 -1.05 -9.99 -15.88
C GLN A 261 -2.51 -9.68 -16.20
N VAL A 262 -3.02 -8.57 -15.65
CA VAL A 262 -4.41 -8.16 -15.89
C VAL A 262 -4.60 -7.60 -17.30
N ALA A 263 -3.65 -6.79 -17.80
CA ALA A 263 -3.71 -6.22 -19.15
C ALA A 263 -3.65 -7.30 -20.25
N LEU A 264 -2.81 -8.31 -20.05
CA LEU A 264 -2.70 -9.43 -20.98
C LEU A 264 -3.92 -10.36 -20.94
N ALA A 265 -4.52 -10.56 -19.76
CA ALA A 265 -5.79 -11.28 -19.63
C ALA A 265 -6.94 -10.52 -20.33
N GLU A 266 -7.04 -9.20 -20.14
CA GLU A 266 -8.04 -8.38 -20.85
C GLU A 266 -7.84 -8.45 -22.35
N ARG A 267 -6.60 -8.35 -22.82
CA ARG A 267 -6.25 -8.50 -24.22
C ARG A 267 -6.64 -9.88 -24.78
N ALA A 268 -6.49 -10.96 -24.00
CA ALA A 268 -6.94 -12.30 -24.39
C ALA A 268 -8.46 -12.34 -24.64
N VAL A 269 -9.23 -11.74 -23.74
CA VAL A 269 -10.70 -11.66 -23.86
C VAL A 269 -11.12 -10.86 -25.10
N GLN A 270 -10.40 -9.80 -25.44
CA GLN A 270 -10.70 -8.96 -26.60
C GLN A 270 -10.35 -9.63 -27.93
N LEU A 271 -9.24 -10.37 -27.99
CA LEU A 271 -8.73 -10.95 -29.23
C LEU A 271 -9.21 -12.37 -29.50
N ILE A 272 -9.62 -13.14 -28.49
CA ILE A 272 -9.98 -14.53 -28.55
C ILE A 272 -11.43 -14.71 -28.07
N PRO A 273 -12.43 -14.74 -28.97
CA PRO A 273 -13.85 -14.80 -28.60
C PRO A 273 -14.22 -16.03 -27.76
N GLU A 274 -13.52 -17.13 -27.91
CA GLU A 274 -13.74 -18.38 -27.19
C GLU A 274 -13.47 -18.24 -25.69
N VAL A 275 -12.60 -17.31 -25.25
CA VAL A 275 -12.28 -17.05 -23.84
C VAL A 275 -13.55 -16.73 -23.07
N ARG A 276 -14.31 -15.75 -23.54
CA ARG A 276 -15.57 -15.33 -22.89
C ARG A 276 -16.58 -16.47 -22.79
N THR A 277 -16.75 -17.22 -23.86
CA THR A 277 -17.71 -18.33 -23.92
C THR A 277 -17.32 -19.41 -22.90
N ARG A 278 -16.05 -19.83 -22.91
CA ARG A 278 -15.55 -20.89 -22.04
C ARG A 278 -15.61 -20.47 -20.56
N GLU A 279 -15.23 -19.25 -20.23
CA GLU A 279 -15.27 -18.75 -18.86
C GLU A 279 -16.70 -18.72 -18.31
N ARG A 280 -17.70 -18.32 -19.12
CA ARG A 280 -19.10 -18.30 -18.72
C ARG A 280 -19.72 -19.71 -18.60
N GLU A 281 -19.31 -20.66 -19.42
CA GLU A 281 -19.73 -22.06 -19.31
C GLU A 281 -19.14 -22.70 -18.05
N THR A 282 -17.87 -22.40 -17.74
CA THR A 282 -17.17 -22.93 -16.57
C THR A 282 -17.71 -22.28 -15.29
N HIS A 283 -17.87 -20.97 -15.28
CA HIS A 283 -18.26 -20.19 -14.11
C HIS A 283 -19.66 -19.59 -14.31
N ARG A 284 -20.68 -20.37 -13.99
CA ARG A 284 -22.08 -19.94 -14.11
C ARG A 284 -22.45 -18.85 -13.12
N PHE A 285 -21.78 -18.81 -11.95
CA PHE A 285 -21.99 -17.82 -10.91
C PHE A 285 -20.66 -17.22 -10.49
N VAL A 286 -20.59 -15.89 -10.48
CA VAL A 286 -19.39 -15.14 -10.14
C VAL A 286 -19.67 -14.27 -8.91
N LEU A 287 -18.85 -14.43 -7.87
CA LEU A 287 -18.92 -13.62 -6.64
C LEU A 287 -17.70 -12.69 -6.61
N LEU A 288 -17.95 -11.41 -6.38
CA LEU A 288 -16.92 -10.35 -6.34
C LEU A 288 -16.91 -9.70 -4.96
N ASP A 289 -15.88 -9.97 -4.18
CA ASP A 289 -15.69 -9.38 -2.84
C ASP A 289 -14.84 -8.11 -2.91
N GLU A 290 -15.11 -7.16 -2.00
CA GLU A 290 -14.41 -5.87 -1.92
C GLU A 290 -14.35 -5.16 -3.29
N TYR A 291 -15.43 -5.22 -4.07
CA TYR A 291 -15.47 -4.69 -5.45
C TYR A 291 -15.10 -3.21 -5.55
N GLN A 292 -15.25 -2.40 -4.50
CA GLN A 292 -14.82 -1.00 -4.46
C GLN A 292 -13.30 -0.82 -4.56
N ASP A 293 -12.51 -1.89 -4.38
CA ASP A 293 -11.04 -1.83 -4.44
C ASP A 293 -10.47 -2.28 -5.79
N THR A 294 -11.33 -2.72 -6.71
CA THR A 294 -10.89 -3.11 -8.05
C THR A 294 -10.33 -1.91 -8.82
N SER A 295 -9.27 -2.15 -9.59
CA SER A 295 -8.74 -1.16 -10.52
C SER A 295 -9.65 -1.02 -11.76
N PHE A 296 -9.47 0.07 -12.51
CA PHE A 296 -10.16 0.25 -13.79
C PHE A 296 -9.95 -0.97 -14.72
N LEU A 297 -8.73 -1.43 -14.84
CA LEU A 297 -8.39 -2.56 -15.69
C LEU A 297 -9.03 -3.89 -15.23
N GLN A 298 -9.04 -4.14 -13.91
CA GLN A 298 -9.74 -5.32 -13.36
C GLN A 298 -11.24 -5.25 -13.65
N THR A 299 -11.83 -4.07 -13.49
CA THR A 299 -13.25 -3.85 -13.80
C THR A 299 -13.54 -4.08 -15.30
N ARG A 300 -12.68 -3.58 -16.19
CA ARG A 300 -12.79 -3.80 -17.64
C ARG A 300 -12.70 -5.27 -18.02
N LEU A 301 -11.76 -6.01 -17.42
CA LEU A 301 -11.65 -7.46 -17.61
C LEU A 301 -12.94 -8.18 -17.18
N LEU A 302 -13.48 -7.86 -16.00
CA LEU A 302 -14.70 -8.49 -15.49
C LEU A 302 -15.93 -8.11 -16.30
N GLU A 303 -16.05 -6.86 -16.75
CA GLU A 303 -17.10 -6.40 -17.65
C GLU A 303 -17.04 -7.18 -18.98
N ALA A 304 -15.86 -7.28 -19.61
CA ALA A 304 -15.68 -8.00 -20.87
C ALA A 304 -16.06 -9.49 -20.75
N LEU A 305 -15.77 -10.12 -19.61
CA LEU A 305 -16.11 -11.52 -19.35
C LEU A 305 -17.58 -11.70 -18.97
N TYR A 306 -18.10 -10.88 -18.06
CA TYR A 306 -19.31 -11.22 -17.29
C TYR A 306 -20.43 -10.16 -17.36
N ALA A 307 -20.38 -9.16 -18.26
CA ALA A 307 -21.57 -8.31 -18.50
C ALA A 307 -22.76 -9.18 -18.93
N ASP A 308 -23.96 -8.89 -18.39
CA ASP A 308 -25.19 -9.68 -18.59
C ASP A 308 -25.09 -11.15 -18.15
N HIS A 309 -24.22 -11.44 -17.18
CA HIS A 309 -24.05 -12.77 -16.59
C HIS A 309 -24.47 -12.76 -15.12
N SER A 310 -24.55 -13.93 -14.49
CA SER A 310 -24.89 -14.03 -13.06
C SER A 310 -23.69 -13.61 -12.20
N VAL A 311 -23.67 -12.33 -11.80
CA VAL A 311 -22.63 -11.72 -10.98
C VAL A 311 -23.20 -11.22 -9.66
N PHE A 312 -22.57 -11.57 -8.55
CA PHE A 312 -22.92 -11.11 -7.20
C PHE A 312 -21.75 -10.32 -6.61
N ALA A 313 -21.81 -8.99 -6.66
CA ALA A 313 -20.76 -8.10 -6.17
C ALA A 313 -21.10 -7.54 -4.79
N VAL A 314 -20.12 -7.54 -3.90
CA VAL A 314 -20.24 -6.99 -2.54
C VAL A 314 -19.18 -5.92 -2.32
N GLY A 315 -19.56 -4.79 -1.72
CA GLY A 315 -18.60 -3.72 -1.46
C GLY A 315 -19.10 -2.64 -0.51
N ASP A 316 -18.15 -1.82 -0.02
CA ASP A 316 -18.41 -0.64 0.82
C ASP A 316 -17.72 0.59 0.22
N PRO A 317 -18.46 1.56 -0.35
CA PRO A 317 -17.87 2.75 -0.94
C PRO A 317 -17.06 3.59 0.06
N ASN A 318 -17.39 3.50 1.36
CA ASN A 318 -16.67 4.20 2.42
C ASN A 318 -15.36 3.52 2.81
N GLN A 319 -15.12 2.29 2.36
CA GLN A 319 -13.86 1.55 2.58
C GLN A 319 -12.95 1.54 1.34
N SER A 320 -13.24 2.28 0.29
CA SER A 320 -12.36 2.44 -0.87
C SER A 320 -11.18 3.34 -0.50
N ILE A 321 -10.04 2.74 -0.12
CA ILE A 321 -8.83 3.44 0.36
C ILE A 321 -7.59 3.15 -0.49
N TYR A 322 -7.76 2.48 -1.63
CA TYR A 322 -6.67 2.13 -2.55
C TYR A 322 -6.68 2.95 -3.85
N GLY A 323 -7.24 4.18 -3.82
CA GLY A 323 -7.24 5.09 -4.98
C GLY A 323 -5.85 5.36 -5.55
N TRP A 324 -4.83 5.37 -4.71
CA TRP A 324 -3.42 5.47 -5.10
C TRP A 324 -2.88 4.23 -5.83
N ARG A 325 -3.58 3.08 -5.80
CA ARG A 325 -3.32 1.86 -6.58
C ARG A 325 -4.18 1.75 -7.83
N GLY A 326 -4.88 2.80 -8.21
CA GLY A 326 -5.79 2.79 -9.35
C GLY A 326 -7.18 2.24 -9.04
N ALA A 327 -7.51 1.94 -7.77
CA ALA A 327 -8.89 1.64 -7.39
C ALA A 327 -9.77 2.88 -7.58
N SER A 328 -10.92 2.70 -8.20
CA SER A 328 -11.87 3.81 -8.37
C SER A 328 -12.96 3.74 -7.31
N SER A 329 -13.12 4.82 -6.58
CA SER A 329 -14.23 4.96 -5.62
C SER A 329 -15.62 5.00 -6.29
N THR A 330 -15.66 5.12 -7.63
CA THR A 330 -16.90 5.12 -8.43
C THR A 330 -17.26 3.74 -8.97
N ASN A 331 -16.41 2.72 -8.86
CA ASN A 331 -16.70 1.39 -9.40
C ASN A 331 -18.06 0.83 -8.98
N LEU A 332 -18.44 1.02 -7.71
CA LEU A 332 -19.77 0.60 -7.23
C LEU A 332 -20.90 1.43 -7.86
N ASN A 333 -20.68 2.71 -8.13
CA ASN A 333 -21.67 3.58 -8.79
C ASN A 333 -21.90 3.18 -10.25
N GLU A 334 -20.83 2.74 -10.92
CA GLU A 334 -20.82 2.35 -12.34
C GLU A 334 -21.22 0.89 -12.58
N PHE A 335 -21.30 0.09 -11.49
CA PHE A 335 -21.58 -1.34 -11.59
C PHE A 335 -22.84 -1.64 -12.40
N VAL A 336 -23.92 -0.88 -12.18
CA VAL A 336 -25.19 -1.07 -12.91
C VAL A 336 -24.98 -0.89 -14.41
N ALA A 337 -24.32 0.18 -14.84
CA ALA A 337 -24.08 0.48 -16.25
C ALA A 337 -23.13 -0.53 -16.92
N LYS A 338 -22.18 -1.09 -16.16
CA LYS A 338 -21.18 -2.02 -16.69
C LYS A 338 -21.66 -3.47 -16.76
N PHE A 339 -22.52 -3.91 -15.83
CA PHE A 339 -22.95 -5.30 -15.75
C PHE A 339 -24.38 -5.54 -16.24
N SER A 340 -25.13 -4.51 -16.63
CA SER A 340 -26.42 -4.63 -17.29
C SER A 340 -26.40 -3.80 -18.58
N THR A 341 -26.09 -4.47 -19.69
CA THR A 341 -26.09 -3.85 -21.05
C THR A 341 -27.38 -4.12 -21.79
N SER A 342 -28.23 -5.02 -21.28
CA SER A 342 -29.53 -5.36 -21.86
C SER A 342 -30.69 -5.17 -20.87
N GLU A 343 -31.86 -4.78 -21.35
CA GLU A 343 -33.09 -4.66 -20.54
C GLU A 343 -33.54 -6.02 -19.94
N SER A 344 -33.08 -7.12 -20.48
CA SER A 344 -33.44 -8.47 -20.03
C SER A 344 -32.66 -8.96 -18.81
N ALA A 345 -31.62 -8.25 -18.40
CA ALA A 345 -30.77 -8.60 -17.26
C ALA A 345 -30.58 -7.41 -16.28
N PRO A 346 -31.63 -6.96 -15.58
CA PRO A 346 -31.54 -5.82 -14.69
C PRO A 346 -30.60 -6.11 -13.51
N VAL A 347 -29.92 -5.07 -13.01
CA VAL A 347 -29.12 -5.17 -11.80
C VAL A 347 -30.02 -4.97 -10.58
N VAL A 348 -29.99 -5.93 -9.65
CA VAL A 348 -30.68 -5.84 -8.35
C VAL A 348 -29.71 -5.25 -7.34
N GLN A 349 -30.17 -4.28 -6.54
CA GLN A 349 -29.36 -3.67 -5.48
C GLN A 349 -29.94 -4.00 -4.10
N HIS A 350 -29.07 -4.48 -3.21
CA HIS A 350 -29.36 -4.70 -1.79
C HIS A 350 -28.44 -3.83 -0.93
N THR A 351 -28.88 -3.56 0.28
CA THR A 351 -28.09 -2.85 1.30
C THR A 351 -28.08 -3.64 2.59
N LEU A 352 -26.94 -3.68 3.27
CA LEU A 352 -26.81 -4.26 4.61
C LEU A 352 -26.49 -3.14 5.59
N SER A 353 -27.42 -2.82 6.47
CA SER A 353 -27.31 -1.72 7.42
C SER A 353 -26.78 -2.17 8.79
N THR A 354 -26.91 -3.45 9.16
CA THR A 354 -26.56 -3.95 10.49
C THR A 354 -25.07 -4.30 10.60
N SER A 355 -24.34 -3.64 11.51
CA SER A 355 -22.97 -4.02 11.90
C SER A 355 -22.97 -4.99 13.06
N TRP A 356 -22.36 -6.15 12.87
CA TRP A 356 -22.20 -7.19 13.89
C TRP A 356 -20.92 -7.05 14.72
N ARG A 357 -20.03 -6.15 14.30
CA ARG A 357 -18.71 -5.95 14.89
C ARG A 357 -18.70 -4.89 15.97
N ASN A 358 -19.13 -3.70 15.64
CA ASN A 358 -18.85 -2.50 16.41
C ASN A 358 -19.90 -2.24 17.49
N PRO A 359 -19.50 -1.75 18.68
CA PRO A 359 -20.38 -1.16 19.66
C PRO A 359 -21.05 0.11 19.11
N LYS A 360 -22.17 0.49 19.71
CA LYS A 360 -23.03 1.58 19.23
C LYS A 360 -22.30 2.92 19.11
N VAL A 361 -21.61 3.35 20.18
CA VAL A 361 -20.91 4.67 20.20
C VAL A 361 -19.80 4.72 19.16
N VAL A 362 -19.05 3.63 18.98
CA VAL A 362 -17.99 3.51 17.98
C VAL A 362 -18.55 3.61 16.56
N LEU A 363 -19.70 2.95 16.33
CA LEU A 363 -20.37 2.99 15.03
C LEU A 363 -20.95 4.38 14.73
N ASP A 364 -21.48 5.06 15.73
CA ASP A 364 -21.98 6.45 15.58
C ASP A 364 -20.84 7.41 15.19
N ALA A 365 -19.65 7.28 15.80
CA ALA A 365 -18.47 8.06 15.41
C ALA A 365 -18.04 7.77 13.97
N ALA A 366 -18.04 6.50 13.56
CA ALA A 366 -17.73 6.10 12.18
C ALA A 366 -18.76 6.67 11.19
N ASN A 367 -20.06 6.64 11.51
CA ASN A 367 -21.12 7.21 10.69
C ASN A 367 -20.99 8.74 10.53
N VAL A 368 -20.66 9.46 11.60
CA VAL A 368 -20.41 10.90 11.56
C VAL A 368 -19.21 11.22 10.64
N THR A 369 -18.13 10.44 10.76
CA THR A 369 -16.94 10.58 9.94
C THR A 369 -17.25 10.35 8.46
N ALA A 370 -18.05 9.34 8.13
CA ALA A 370 -18.45 9.01 6.77
C ALA A 370 -19.55 9.93 6.21
N GLY A 371 -20.29 10.67 7.03
CA GLY A 371 -21.43 11.48 6.63
C GLY A 371 -21.16 12.38 5.40
N PRO A 372 -20.08 13.18 5.36
CA PRO A 372 -19.77 14.02 4.20
C PRO A 372 -19.45 13.22 2.92
N LEU A 373 -19.10 11.95 3.02
CA LEU A 373 -18.89 11.09 1.86
C LEU A 373 -20.20 10.73 1.16
N ALA A 374 -21.34 10.96 1.82
CA ALA A 374 -22.67 10.76 1.23
C ALA A 374 -22.96 11.69 0.06
N PHE A 375 -22.22 12.76 -0.17
CA PHE A 375 -22.41 13.71 -1.26
C PHE A 375 -21.24 13.63 -2.25
N LEU A 376 -21.50 13.85 -3.54
CA LEU A 376 -20.43 14.01 -4.52
C LEU A 376 -19.68 15.32 -4.25
N PRO A 377 -18.35 15.39 -4.51
CA PRO A 377 -17.64 16.66 -4.46
C PRO A 377 -18.17 17.61 -5.54
N SER A 378 -18.04 18.92 -5.33
CA SER A 378 -18.56 19.94 -6.23
C SER A 378 -18.09 19.75 -7.67
N PHE A 379 -16.83 19.42 -7.87
CA PHE A 379 -16.23 19.19 -9.18
C PHE A 379 -16.76 17.94 -9.91
N ALA A 380 -17.50 17.06 -9.25
CA ALA A 380 -18.05 15.82 -9.83
C ALA A 380 -19.59 15.86 -9.95
N GLN A 381 -20.26 16.87 -9.41
CA GLN A 381 -21.74 16.95 -9.39
C GLN A 381 -22.36 17.07 -10.79
N ASP A 382 -21.71 17.81 -11.68
CA ASP A 382 -22.23 18.11 -13.03
C ASP A 382 -21.85 17.04 -14.08
N ARG A 383 -21.20 15.93 -13.67
CA ARG A 383 -20.70 14.92 -14.59
C ARG A 383 -21.62 13.73 -14.81
N GLY A 384 -22.85 13.78 -14.31
CA GLY A 384 -23.84 12.71 -14.47
C GLY A 384 -23.48 11.40 -13.78
N ILE A 385 -22.53 11.42 -12.82
CA ILE A 385 -22.11 10.22 -12.08
C ILE A 385 -23.29 9.78 -11.20
N ALA A 386 -23.82 8.61 -11.50
CA ALA A 386 -24.80 7.96 -10.64
C ALA A 386 -24.16 7.68 -9.27
N LYS A 387 -24.93 7.87 -8.21
CA LYS A 387 -24.44 7.64 -6.87
C LYS A 387 -25.15 6.47 -6.21
N THR A 388 -24.37 5.52 -5.76
CA THR A 388 -24.86 4.40 -4.96
C THR A 388 -25.31 4.89 -3.59
N LYS A 389 -26.53 4.54 -3.21
CA LYS A 389 -27.10 4.92 -1.90
C LYS A 389 -26.40 4.13 -0.79
N VAL A 390 -25.64 4.83 0.03
CA VAL A 390 -25.04 4.26 1.25
C VAL A 390 -25.99 4.49 2.42
N VAL A 391 -26.31 3.43 3.14
CA VAL A 391 -27.18 3.50 4.33
C VAL A 391 -26.31 3.70 5.57
N LYS A 392 -26.82 4.48 6.54
CA LYS A 392 -26.21 4.61 7.86
C LYS A 392 -26.17 3.24 8.53
N LEU A 393 -25.01 2.88 9.10
CA LEU A 393 -24.86 1.62 9.80
C LEU A 393 -25.53 1.67 11.20
N GLU A 394 -26.20 0.62 11.53
CA GLU A 394 -26.83 0.39 12.82
C GLU A 394 -26.13 -0.76 13.56
N SER A 395 -26.04 -0.66 14.86
CA SER A 395 -25.50 -1.76 15.66
C SER A 395 -26.49 -2.93 15.74
N ARG A 396 -25.95 -4.14 15.85
CA ARG A 396 -26.76 -5.34 16.04
C ARG A 396 -27.71 -5.20 17.23
N PRO A 397 -28.87 -5.86 17.22
CA PRO A 397 -29.76 -5.97 18.40
C PRO A 397 -28.97 -6.48 19.61
N GLY A 398 -29.16 -5.84 20.78
CA GLY A 398 -28.44 -6.20 22.00
C GLY A 398 -26.95 -5.83 22.03
N ALA A 399 -26.46 -5.01 21.10
CA ALA A 399 -25.10 -4.51 21.17
C ALA A 399 -24.88 -3.65 22.41
N VAL A 400 -23.71 -3.80 23.02
CA VAL A 400 -23.26 -2.93 24.12
C VAL A 400 -23.01 -1.52 23.58
N ASP A 401 -23.15 -0.50 24.44
CA ASP A 401 -22.88 0.88 24.04
C ASP A 401 -21.43 1.08 23.61
N GLY A 402 -20.48 0.41 24.28
CA GLY A 402 -19.04 0.55 24.02
C GLY A 402 -18.48 1.82 24.63
N VAL A 403 -17.17 2.03 24.43
CA VAL A 403 -16.47 3.21 24.95
C VAL A 403 -15.55 3.78 23.89
N ILE A 404 -15.59 5.11 23.75
CA ILE A 404 -14.57 5.88 23.03
C ILE A 404 -13.83 6.74 24.04
N HIS A 405 -12.53 6.51 24.15
CA HIS A 405 -11.64 7.39 24.92
C HIS A 405 -11.10 8.48 23.96
N VAL A 406 -11.15 9.73 24.39
CA VAL A 406 -10.59 10.88 23.66
C VAL A 406 -9.62 11.57 24.58
N ASP A 407 -8.37 11.69 24.17
CA ASP A 407 -7.31 12.19 25.03
C ASP A 407 -6.31 13.06 24.25
N TRP A 408 -5.98 14.24 24.79
CA TRP A 408 -4.98 15.13 24.24
C TRP A 408 -3.86 15.32 25.26
N GLN A 409 -2.66 14.94 24.87
CA GLN A 409 -1.48 15.06 25.70
C GLN A 409 -0.63 16.30 25.33
N GLU A 410 0.30 16.67 26.17
CA GLU A 410 1.16 17.81 25.93
C GLU A 410 2.10 17.55 24.74
N ASP A 411 2.74 16.38 24.73
CA ASP A 411 3.67 15.95 23.69
C ASP A 411 3.48 14.47 23.32
N ILE A 412 4.22 14.01 22.30
CA ILE A 412 4.14 12.64 21.78
C ILE A 412 4.62 11.59 22.80
N VAL A 413 5.51 11.95 23.74
CA VAL A 413 6.01 11.01 24.76
C VAL A 413 4.90 10.72 25.76
N GLN A 414 4.21 11.76 26.21
CA GLN A 414 3.05 11.63 27.09
C GLN A 414 1.89 10.93 26.39
N GLU A 415 1.67 11.22 25.10
CA GLU A 415 0.66 10.52 24.29
C GLU A 415 0.97 9.02 24.20
N ALA A 416 2.22 8.64 23.90
CA ALA A 416 2.65 7.26 23.87
C ALA A 416 2.48 6.56 25.22
N PHE A 417 2.81 7.24 26.32
CA PHE A 417 2.60 6.72 27.68
C PHE A 417 1.12 6.50 27.99
N ALA A 418 0.24 7.45 27.67
CA ALA A 418 -1.19 7.34 27.93
C ALA A 418 -1.83 6.17 27.14
N VAL A 419 -1.53 6.06 25.85
CA VAL A 419 -1.99 4.96 24.97
C VAL A 419 -1.48 3.61 25.49
N SER A 420 -0.19 3.51 25.81
CA SER A 420 0.42 2.26 26.30
C SER A 420 -0.14 1.83 27.64
N SER A 421 -0.36 2.79 28.55
CA SER A 421 -0.97 2.52 29.86
C SER A 421 -2.41 2.05 29.75
N TRP A 422 -3.18 2.65 28.83
CA TRP A 422 -4.54 2.19 28.54
C TRP A 422 -4.54 0.76 27.96
N LEU A 423 -3.70 0.49 26.94
CA LEU A 423 -3.61 -0.84 26.34
C LEU A 423 -3.17 -1.90 27.36
N LYS A 424 -2.19 -1.58 28.23
CA LYS A 424 -1.76 -2.50 29.29
C LYS A 424 -2.93 -2.94 30.19
N ARG A 425 -3.72 -1.96 30.66
CA ARG A 425 -4.90 -2.27 31.48
C ARG A 425 -5.89 -3.18 30.72
N LYS A 426 -6.17 -2.82 29.45
CA LYS A 426 -7.13 -3.55 28.61
C LYS A 426 -6.67 -4.96 28.25
N MET A 427 -5.39 -5.15 27.99
CA MET A 427 -4.82 -6.48 27.74
C MET A 427 -4.84 -7.36 28.98
N VAL A 428 -4.62 -6.79 30.18
CA VAL A 428 -4.75 -7.51 31.45
C VAL A 428 -6.22 -7.88 31.71
N GLU A 429 -7.14 -6.94 31.55
CA GLU A 429 -8.61 -7.16 31.72
C GLU A 429 -9.14 -8.22 30.75
N GLY A 430 -8.69 -8.20 29.48
CA GLY A 430 -9.15 -9.09 28.42
C GLY A 430 -8.48 -10.47 28.43
N GLY A 431 -7.37 -10.63 29.18
CA GLY A 431 -6.64 -11.89 29.30
C GLY A 431 -5.89 -12.31 28.03
N LYS A 432 -5.46 -13.57 27.98
CA LYS A 432 -4.59 -14.10 26.89
C LYS A 432 -5.24 -14.11 25.50
N ASP A 433 -6.56 -14.06 25.44
CA ASP A 433 -7.32 -14.04 24.17
C ASP A 433 -7.60 -12.64 23.66
N ALA A 434 -7.27 -11.60 24.43
CA ALA A 434 -7.42 -10.22 24.01
C ALA A 434 -6.55 -9.88 22.81
N SER A 435 -7.07 -9.07 21.92
CA SER A 435 -6.36 -8.55 20.74
C SER A 435 -6.36 -7.03 20.77
N ALA A 436 -5.21 -6.43 20.45
CA ALA A 436 -5.09 -4.98 20.42
C ALA A 436 -4.28 -4.49 19.22
N ALA A 437 -4.58 -3.26 18.78
CA ALA A 437 -3.79 -2.60 17.74
C ALA A 437 -3.62 -1.11 18.02
N VAL A 438 -2.46 -0.59 17.55
CA VAL A 438 -2.22 0.86 17.42
C VAL A 438 -2.12 1.18 15.92
N LEU A 439 -3.04 2.01 15.44
CA LEU A 439 -3.19 2.30 14.01
C LEU A 439 -2.67 3.70 13.68
N PHE A 440 -1.66 3.76 12.85
CA PHE A 440 -1.03 5.01 12.42
C PHE A 440 -1.41 5.40 11.00
N ARG A 441 -1.54 6.70 10.77
CA ARG A 441 -1.63 7.25 9.39
C ARG A 441 -0.25 7.30 8.74
N LEU A 442 0.75 7.76 9.48
CA LEU A 442 2.14 7.86 9.09
C LEU A 442 3.02 7.06 10.06
N ARG A 443 4.18 6.59 9.60
CA ARG A 443 5.02 5.64 10.37
C ARG A 443 6.04 6.28 11.28
N HIS A 444 6.50 7.49 10.95
CA HIS A 444 7.64 8.14 11.61
C HIS A 444 7.52 8.26 13.15
N SER A 445 6.30 8.20 13.67
CA SER A 445 6.06 8.23 15.13
C SER A 445 5.91 6.85 15.78
N MET A 446 5.84 5.76 15.00
CA MET A 446 5.63 4.40 15.54
C MET A 446 6.67 4.02 16.60
N ALA A 447 7.94 4.36 16.35
CA ALA A 447 9.04 4.00 17.26
C ALA A 447 8.84 4.47 18.69
N HIS A 448 8.27 5.67 18.90
CA HIS A 448 7.98 6.19 20.25
C HIS A 448 6.95 5.33 20.97
N PHE A 449 5.89 4.93 20.28
CA PHE A 449 4.83 4.10 20.87
C PHE A 449 5.30 2.65 21.08
N VAL A 450 6.07 2.09 20.16
CA VAL A 450 6.65 0.74 20.31
C VAL A 450 7.55 0.69 21.53
N ALA A 451 8.48 1.65 21.66
CA ALA A 451 9.38 1.72 22.80
C ALA A 451 8.62 1.84 24.14
N GLU A 452 7.52 2.61 24.16
CA GLU A 452 6.73 2.77 25.37
C GLU A 452 5.88 1.54 25.69
N LEU A 453 5.26 0.89 24.69
CA LEU A 453 4.54 -0.38 24.86
C LEU A 453 5.46 -1.48 25.43
N GLU A 454 6.64 -1.63 24.85
CA GLU A 454 7.67 -2.57 25.34
C GLU A 454 8.14 -2.22 26.75
N SER A 455 8.31 -0.91 27.05
CA SER A 455 8.73 -0.45 28.38
C SER A 455 7.75 -0.84 29.47
N GLN A 456 6.47 -0.93 29.13
CA GLN A 456 5.41 -1.36 30.02
C GLN A 456 5.21 -2.88 30.06
N GLY A 457 6.04 -3.65 29.33
CA GLY A 457 6.04 -5.11 29.33
C GLY A 457 4.96 -5.74 28.46
N LEU A 458 4.48 -5.01 27.44
CA LEU A 458 3.59 -5.56 26.41
C LEU A 458 4.40 -6.21 25.31
N ASP A 459 3.93 -7.34 24.80
CA ASP A 459 4.47 -7.95 23.57
C ASP A 459 3.96 -7.18 22.36
N VAL A 460 4.87 -6.77 21.47
CA VAL A 460 4.58 -5.88 20.35
C VAL A 460 4.96 -6.54 19.03
N ASP A 461 4.06 -6.48 18.05
CA ASP A 461 4.25 -6.97 16.69
C ASP A 461 4.16 -5.78 15.70
N VAL A 462 5.30 -5.31 15.21
CA VAL A 462 5.35 -4.24 14.22
C VAL A 462 5.19 -4.83 12.82
N VAL A 463 4.15 -4.41 12.12
CA VAL A 463 3.75 -5.02 10.86
C VAL A 463 4.26 -4.23 9.65
N GLY A 464 4.92 -4.94 8.72
CA GLY A 464 5.37 -4.42 7.43
C GLY A 464 6.83 -3.94 7.43
N LEU A 465 7.51 -4.02 6.24
CA LEU A 465 8.92 -3.63 6.06
C LEU A 465 9.20 -2.22 6.54
N SER A 466 8.40 -1.28 6.10
CA SER A 466 8.59 0.14 6.40
C SER A 466 8.34 0.49 7.88
N GLY A 467 7.53 -0.29 8.61
CA GLY A 467 7.47 -0.19 10.07
C GLY A 467 8.75 -0.69 10.74
N LEU A 468 9.35 -1.75 10.22
CA LEU A 468 10.63 -2.28 10.70
C LEU A 468 11.78 -1.30 10.45
N LEU A 469 11.79 -0.58 9.32
CA LEU A 469 12.83 0.41 9.01
C LEU A 469 12.84 1.62 9.97
N GLU A 470 11.77 1.82 10.72
CA GLU A 470 11.70 2.86 11.77
C GLU A 470 12.22 2.37 13.14
N MET A 471 12.51 1.08 13.28
CA MET A 471 13.01 0.53 14.55
C MET A 471 14.49 0.83 14.74
N PRO A 472 14.91 1.33 15.92
CA PRO A 472 16.28 1.80 16.16
C PRO A 472 17.37 0.79 15.78
N GLU A 473 17.20 -0.48 16.15
CA GLU A 473 18.12 -1.56 15.82
C GLU A 473 18.21 -1.83 14.31
N ILE A 474 17.12 -1.68 13.58
CA ILE A 474 17.08 -1.86 12.13
C ILE A 474 17.71 -0.64 11.44
N ILE A 475 17.45 0.58 11.93
CA ILE A 475 18.10 1.78 11.42
C ILE A 475 19.62 1.67 11.59
N ASP A 476 20.10 1.18 12.74
CA ASP A 476 21.55 1.02 12.98
C ASP A 476 22.16 -0.04 12.07
N LEU A 477 21.47 -1.18 11.88
CA LEU A 477 21.89 -2.23 10.96
C LEU A 477 21.94 -1.71 9.50
N VAL A 478 20.87 -1.08 9.02
CA VAL A 478 20.80 -0.51 7.67
C VAL A 478 21.83 0.62 7.49
N SER A 479 22.07 1.44 8.52
CA SER A 479 23.11 2.46 8.49
C SER A 479 24.51 1.85 8.30
N ALA A 480 24.82 0.76 8.99
CA ALA A 480 26.09 0.06 8.81
C ALA A 480 26.22 -0.52 7.41
N LEU A 481 25.19 -1.17 6.88
CA LEU A 481 25.17 -1.68 5.51
C LEU A 481 25.40 -0.57 4.47
N LYS A 482 24.76 0.59 4.63
CA LYS A 482 24.93 1.77 3.76
C LYS A 482 26.35 2.34 3.83
N VAL A 483 26.94 2.45 5.02
CA VAL A 483 28.32 2.94 5.22
C VAL A 483 29.35 1.97 4.65
N VAL A 484 29.13 0.68 4.75
CA VAL A 484 29.99 -0.33 4.13
C VAL A 484 29.95 -0.23 2.62
N HIS A 485 28.78 0.03 2.03
CA HIS A 485 28.58 0.07 0.58
C HIS A 485 29.00 1.39 -0.06
N SER A 486 28.74 2.52 0.58
CA SER A 486 28.87 3.84 -0.05
C SER A 486 29.70 4.81 0.79
N PRO A 487 30.74 5.45 0.18
CA PRO A 487 31.50 6.51 0.83
C PRO A 487 30.63 7.74 1.10
N ASN A 488 29.52 7.94 0.39
CA ASN A 488 28.62 9.07 0.56
C ASN A 488 27.63 8.93 1.73
N ALA A 489 27.67 7.81 2.46
CA ALA A 489 26.79 7.56 3.59
C ALA A 489 27.22 8.30 4.89
N GLY A 490 27.60 9.56 4.78
CA GLY A 490 28.08 10.36 5.93
C GLY A 490 27.04 10.57 7.02
N GLY A 491 25.77 10.72 6.68
CA GLY A 491 24.67 10.83 7.66
C GLY A 491 24.51 9.56 8.49
N GLN A 492 24.56 8.40 7.85
CA GLN A 492 24.49 7.08 8.50
C GLN A 492 25.73 6.84 9.38
N LEU A 493 26.92 7.26 8.91
CA LEU A 493 28.13 7.18 9.71
C LEU A 493 28.03 8.03 10.99
N ILE A 494 27.52 9.27 10.92
CA ILE A 494 27.30 10.11 12.09
C ILE A 494 26.41 9.41 13.11
N ARG A 495 25.33 8.77 12.67
CA ARG A 495 24.45 8.00 13.56
C ARG A 495 25.19 6.89 14.29
N LEU A 496 25.97 6.10 13.57
CA LEU A 496 26.76 5.02 14.18
C LEU A 496 27.79 5.55 15.18
N LEU A 497 28.56 6.57 14.80
CA LEU A 497 29.60 7.15 15.66
C LEU A 497 29.05 7.79 16.92
N ALA A 498 27.91 8.49 16.83
CA ALA A 498 27.24 9.11 17.97
C ALA A 498 26.49 8.08 18.83
N GLY A 499 26.20 6.91 18.27
CA GLY A 499 25.45 5.83 18.90
C GLY A 499 26.14 5.20 20.11
N PRO A 500 25.48 4.24 20.78
CA PRO A 500 25.91 3.69 22.06
C PRO A 500 27.26 2.99 22.03
N ARG A 501 27.65 2.43 20.87
CA ARG A 501 28.89 1.68 20.72
C ARG A 501 30.15 2.54 20.81
N TRP A 502 30.21 3.64 20.04
CA TRP A 502 31.40 4.52 19.99
C TRP A 502 31.27 5.79 20.79
N ARG A 503 30.06 6.35 20.96
CA ARG A 503 29.75 7.54 21.77
C ARG A 503 30.65 8.72 21.44
N ILE A 504 30.85 9.00 20.15
CA ILE A 504 31.63 10.16 19.68
C ILE A 504 30.77 11.41 19.80
N GLY A 505 31.30 12.42 20.51
CA GLY A 505 30.60 13.70 20.70
C GLY A 505 30.54 14.53 19.42
N ALA A 506 29.52 15.37 19.28
CA ALA A 506 29.31 16.24 18.13
C ALA A 506 30.52 17.12 17.78
N LYS A 507 31.28 17.57 18.82
CA LYS A 507 32.49 18.38 18.64
C LYS A 507 33.58 17.58 17.88
N ASP A 508 33.73 16.30 18.15
CA ASP A 508 34.76 15.48 17.51
C ASP A 508 34.32 15.01 16.13
N ILE A 509 33.02 14.79 15.92
CA ILE A 509 32.45 14.59 14.56
C ILE A 509 32.69 15.83 13.69
N GLN A 510 32.48 17.03 14.22
CA GLN A 510 32.80 18.28 13.52
C GLN A 510 34.29 18.40 13.19
N ARG A 511 35.18 17.95 14.09
CA ARG A 511 36.62 17.93 13.83
C ARG A 511 37.00 16.92 12.76
N LEU A 512 36.39 15.75 12.74
CA LEU A 512 36.53 14.76 11.67
C LEU A 512 36.13 15.37 10.33
N HIS A 513 35.00 16.08 10.26
CA HIS A 513 34.55 16.77 9.06
C HIS A 513 35.53 17.89 8.60
N ARG A 514 36.08 18.66 9.53
CA ARG A 514 37.11 19.66 9.17
C ARG A 514 38.37 18.99 8.60
N TRP A 515 38.71 17.82 9.10
CA TRP A 515 39.83 17.06 8.56
C TRP A 515 39.53 16.52 7.16
N SER A 516 38.31 16.04 6.89
CA SER A 516 37.92 15.60 5.53
C SER A 516 38.07 16.75 4.50
N ARG A 517 37.61 17.94 4.85
CA ARG A 517 37.78 19.12 3.98
C ARG A 517 39.25 19.47 3.70
N LYS A 518 40.14 19.27 4.69
CA LYS A 518 41.57 19.50 4.49
C LYS A 518 42.21 18.43 3.61
N LEU A 519 41.79 17.18 3.77
CA LEU A 519 42.22 16.08 2.87
C LEU A 519 41.80 16.36 1.44
N SER A 520 40.57 16.80 1.22
CA SER A 520 40.08 17.22 -0.10
C SER A 520 40.97 18.32 -0.71
N LYS A 521 41.26 19.36 0.09
CA LYS A 521 42.10 20.47 -0.37
C LYS A 521 43.54 20.03 -0.75
N GLN A 522 44.17 19.20 0.09
CA GLN A 522 45.50 18.66 -0.14
C GLN A 522 45.57 17.78 -1.38
N ALA A 523 44.54 16.91 -1.57
CA ALA A 523 44.46 16.06 -2.75
C ALA A 523 44.30 16.89 -4.05
N ASN A 524 43.44 17.91 -4.03
CA ASN A 524 43.22 18.79 -5.18
C ASN A 524 44.45 19.65 -5.49
N GLU A 525 45.21 20.14 -4.48
CA GLU A 525 46.46 20.84 -4.66
C GLU A 525 47.54 19.92 -5.29
N SER A 526 47.61 18.66 -4.89
CA SER A 526 48.54 17.67 -5.48
C SER A 526 48.17 17.34 -6.93
N LEU A 527 46.88 17.16 -7.23
CA LEU A 527 46.38 16.90 -8.59
C LEU A 527 46.58 18.10 -9.52
N ALA A 528 46.41 19.32 -9.03
CA ALA A 528 46.63 20.54 -9.79
C ALA A 528 48.11 20.76 -10.14
N GLY A 529 49.05 20.23 -9.34
CA GLY A 529 50.49 20.29 -9.62
C GLY A 529 50.97 19.27 -10.66
N GLU A 530 50.21 18.21 -10.92
CA GLU A 530 50.57 17.14 -11.87
C GLU A 530 49.91 17.28 -13.25
N THR A 531 48.85 18.09 -13.38
CA THR A 531 48.13 18.28 -14.66
C THR A 531 48.06 19.75 -15.04
N ASP A 532 48.78 20.10 -16.12
CA ASP A 532 48.72 21.40 -16.82
C ASP A 532 47.37 21.62 -17.58
N ARG A 533 46.32 20.86 -17.23
CA ARG A 533 44.98 20.91 -17.82
C ARG A 533 43.93 20.90 -16.70
N GLY A 534 43.59 22.10 -16.23
CA GLY A 534 42.63 22.36 -15.18
C GLY A 534 41.18 22.05 -15.55
N LEU A 535 40.77 20.80 -15.70
CA LEU A 535 39.38 20.35 -15.85
C LEU A 535 39.21 18.90 -15.34
N GLY A 536 39.64 18.59 -14.10
CA GLY A 536 39.25 17.37 -13.41
C GLY A 536 38.16 17.68 -12.35
N PRO A 537 37.22 16.77 -12.05
CA PRO A 537 36.30 16.98 -10.96
C PRO A 537 37.08 17.15 -9.65
N GLU A 538 36.74 18.18 -8.88
CA GLU A 538 37.35 18.40 -7.56
C GLU A 538 37.09 17.16 -6.69
N TYR A 539 38.16 16.59 -6.10
CA TYR A 539 38.05 15.48 -5.16
C TYR A 539 37.49 15.99 -3.83
N GLU A 540 36.38 15.44 -3.39
CA GLU A 540 35.82 15.66 -2.05
C GLU A 540 35.95 14.40 -1.22
N ALA A 541 36.87 14.40 -0.24
CA ALA A 541 36.94 13.30 0.73
C ALA A 541 35.69 13.27 1.60
N SER A 542 34.97 12.18 1.57
CA SER A 542 33.81 11.99 2.43
C SER A 542 34.18 11.78 3.90
N LEU A 543 33.19 11.83 4.81
CA LEU A 543 33.41 11.44 6.20
C LEU A 543 33.84 9.98 6.33
N VAL A 544 33.31 9.12 5.47
CA VAL A 544 33.63 7.68 5.46
C VAL A 544 35.07 7.45 5.04
N ASP A 545 35.52 8.11 3.94
CA ASP A 545 36.91 8.05 3.48
C ASP A 545 37.86 8.58 4.55
N SER A 546 37.48 9.68 5.20
CA SER A 546 38.30 10.28 6.25
C SER A 546 38.46 9.36 7.44
N LEU A 547 37.37 8.67 7.86
CA LEU A 547 37.45 7.71 8.95
C LEU A 547 38.35 6.52 8.58
N ASP A 548 38.26 6.07 7.32
CA ASP A 548 39.08 4.97 6.83
C ASP A 548 40.56 5.33 6.82
N LEU A 549 40.91 6.51 6.32
CA LEU A 549 42.29 7.03 6.34
C LEU A 549 42.83 7.24 7.76
N LEU A 550 41.96 7.54 8.73
CA LEU A 550 42.36 7.76 10.12
C LEU A 550 42.93 6.49 10.79
N VAL A 551 42.56 5.31 10.34
CA VAL A 551 43.05 4.04 10.86
C VAL A 551 44.57 3.94 10.75
N ASP A 552 45.14 4.36 9.61
CA ASP A 552 46.56 4.26 9.31
C ASP A 552 47.34 5.55 9.66
N PHE A 553 46.66 6.54 10.20
CA PHE A 553 47.27 7.85 10.46
C PHE A 553 47.96 7.89 11.83
N GLU A 554 49.29 7.95 11.87
CA GLU A 554 50.08 7.84 13.13
C GLU A 554 50.15 9.11 13.99
N LYS A 555 49.79 10.29 13.48
CA LYS A 555 49.86 11.52 14.27
C LYS A 555 48.94 11.53 15.51
N ALA A 556 49.56 11.66 16.67
CA ALA A 556 48.90 11.49 17.98
C ALA A 556 47.78 12.51 18.27
N THR A 557 47.82 13.69 17.64
CA THR A 557 46.83 14.74 17.89
C THR A 557 46.28 15.31 16.59
N LEU A 558 45.02 15.07 16.30
CA LEU A 558 44.31 15.63 15.18
C LEU A 558 43.38 16.75 15.65
N TYR A 559 43.73 18.00 15.31
CA TYR A 559 42.84 19.17 15.45
C TYR A 559 42.19 19.34 16.83
N GLY A 560 42.92 18.98 17.93
CA GLY A 560 42.43 19.09 19.31
C GLY A 560 41.38 18.04 19.68
N MET A 561 41.28 16.93 18.99
CA MET A 561 40.54 15.74 19.42
C MET A 561 41.22 15.16 20.68
N SER A 562 40.42 14.59 21.59
CA SER A 562 40.98 13.83 22.69
C SER A 562 41.57 12.51 22.22
N GLU A 563 42.56 11.99 22.95
CA GLU A 563 43.14 10.66 22.65
C GLU A 563 42.08 9.57 22.66
N GLU A 564 41.13 9.65 23.56
CA GLU A 564 40.02 8.71 23.66
C GLU A 564 39.10 8.76 22.43
N SER A 565 38.78 9.96 21.93
CA SER A 565 37.99 10.10 20.68
C SER A 565 38.74 9.55 19.48
N LEU A 566 40.04 9.83 19.38
CA LEU A 566 40.90 9.32 18.32
C LEU A 566 40.96 7.76 18.33
N ARG A 567 41.12 7.18 19.54
CA ARG A 567 41.10 5.73 19.71
C ARG A 567 39.77 5.15 19.22
N ARG A 568 38.63 5.69 19.71
CA ARG A 568 37.30 5.20 19.31
C ARG A 568 37.00 5.39 17.83
N LEU A 569 37.46 6.47 17.21
CA LEU A 569 37.33 6.69 15.76
C LEU A 569 38.16 5.68 14.97
N ARG A 570 39.39 5.37 15.40
CA ARG A 570 40.20 4.32 14.78
C ARG A 570 39.55 2.95 14.94
N ASP A 571 39.06 2.62 16.13
CA ASP A 571 38.31 1.39 16.38
C ASP A 571 37.09 1.27 15.44
N ALA A 572 36.34 2.36 15.25
CA ALA A 572 35.20 2.41 14.33
C ALA A 572 35.63 2.25 12.85
N GLY A 573 36.74 2.90 12.44
CA GLY A 573 37.28 2.76 11.10
C GLY A 573 37.72 1.34 10.80
N GLN A 574 38.49 0.72 11.73
CA GLN A 574 38.91 -0.68 11.62
C GLN A 574 37.72 -1.61 11.54
N PHE A 575 36.73 -1.44 12.41
CA PHE A 575 35.49 -2.23 12.38
C PHE A 575 34.80 -2.17 11.02
N LEU A 576 34.66 -0.99 10.41
CA LEU A 576 34.04 -0.84 9.10
C LEU A 576 34.89 -1.48 7.98
N ARG A 577 36.24 -1.45 8.09
CA ARG A 577 37.14 -2.17 7.16
C ARG A 577 36.92 -3.67 7.26
N ASP A 578 36.83 -4.21 8.46
CA ASP A 578 36.60 -5.64 8.70
C ASP A 578 35.26 -6.09 8.09
N LEU A 579 34.19 -5.27 8.25
CA LEU A 579 32.91 -5.53 7.59
C LEU A 579 33.01 -5.53 6.06
N ARG A 580 33.72 -4.56 5.48
CA ARG A 580 33.95 -4.51 4.01
C ARG A 580 34.68 -5.74 3.51
N GLY A 581 35.61 -6.29 4.28
CA GLY A 581 36.31 -7.53 3.94
C GLY A 581 35.39 -8.75 3.81
N GLN A 582 34.16 -8.68 4.37
CA GLN A 582 33.21 -9.80 4.36
C GLN A 582 32.04 -9.61 3.35
N THR A 583 32.07 -8.57 2.51
CA THR A 583 31.00 -8.29 1.52
C THR A 583 30.83 -9.38 0.45
N GLY A 584 31.76 -10.31 0.35
CA GLY A 584 31.67 -11.50 -0.51
C GLY A 584 30.75 -12.61 0.01
N LEU A 585 30.26 -12.51 1.25
CA LEU A 585 29.27 -13.45 1.79
C LEU A 585 27.92 -13.34 1.06
N PRO A 586 27.11 -14.42 1.00
CA PRO A 586 25.72 -14.33 0.58
C PRO A 586 24.98 -13.24 1.36
N LEU A 587 24.09 -12.47 0.70
CA LEU A 587 23.47 -11.27 1.27
C LEU A 587 22.87 -11.53 2.67
N ILE A 588 22.10 -12.59 2.84
CA ILE A 588 21.45 -12.88 4.14
C ILE A 588 22.49 -13.17 5.22
N ASP A 589 23.56 -13.89 4.89
CA ASP A 589 24.61 -14.22 5.84
C ASP A 589 25.43 -12.99 6.20
N PHE A 590 25.70 -12.11 5.22
CA PHE A 590 26.35 -10.83 5.44
C PHE A 590 25.54 -9.92 6.36
N VAL A 591 24.23 -9.80 6.14
CA VAL A 591 23.35 -8.98 6.99
C VAL A 591 23.30 -9.50 8.43
N LYS A 592 23.19 -10.82 8.60
CA LYS A 592 23.27 -11.46 9.93
C LYS A 592 24.63 -11.28 10.59
N PHE A 593 25.70 -11.37 9.81
CA PHE A 593 27.07 -11.12 10.28
C PHE A 593 27.20 -9.68 10.80
N VAL A 594 26.76 -8.68 10.03
CA VAL A 594 26.82 -7.28 10.46
C VAL A 594 25.98 -7.05 11.73
N ALA A 595 24.80 -7.64 11.85
CA ALA A 595 23.96 -7.51 13.05
C ALA A 595 24.66 -8.07 14.30
N ARG A 596 25.34 -9.21 14.16
CA ARG A 596 26.13 -9.83 15.24
C ARG A 596 27.37 -9.01 15.60
N GLU A 597 28.11 -8.51 14.61
CA GLU A 597 29.28 -7.68 14.85
C GLU A 597 28.91 -6.33 15.49
N LEU A 598 27.74 -5.79 15.19
CA LEU A 598 27.16 -4.66 15.90
C LEU A 598 26.69 -4.99 17.33
N GLN A 599 26.66 -6.29 17.69
CA GLN A 599 26.16 -6.82 18.97
C GLN A 599 24.67 -6.49 19.24
N LEU A 600 23.88 -6.31 18.18
CA LEU A 600 22.46 -5.97 18.31
C LEU A 600 21.66 -7.08 19.00
N ASP A 601 22.01 -8.34 18.77
CA ASP A 601 21.43 -9.51 19.43
C ASP A 601 21.66 -9.48 20.94
N ILE A 602 22.87 -9.12 21.38
CA ILE A 602 23.23 -9.01 22.81
C ILE A 602 22.52 -7.81 23.44
N GLU A 603 22.52 -6.65 22.75
CA GLU A 603 21.86 -5.43 23.23
C GLU A 603 20.36 -5.64 23.43
N LEU A 604 19.72 -6.27 22.45
CA LEU A 604 18.29 -6.58 22.48
C LEU A 604 17.97 -7.61 23.59
N ALA A 605 18.76 -8.68 23.69
CA ALA A 605 18.56 -9.71 24.71
C ALA A 605 18.80 -9.19 26.14
N ALA A 606 19.68 -8.20 26.30
CA ALA A 606 19.96 -7.58 27.58
C ALA A 606 18.85 -6.62 28.05
N ASN A 607 17.88 -6.29 27.20
CA ASN A 607 16.79 -5.38 27.57
C ASN A 607 15.66 -6.14 28.30
N PRO A 608 15.52 -5.99 29.64
CA PRO A 608 14.53 -6.75 30.41
C PRO A 608 13.09 -6.30 30.17
N ARG A 609 12.88 -5.22 29.40
CA ARG A 609 11.55 -4.68 29.10
C ARG A 609 10.93 -5.31 27.86
N ARG A 610 11.72 -5.98 27.02
CA ARG A 610 11.22 -6.63 25.80
C ARG A 610 10.82 -8.08 26.05
N VAL A 611 9.56 -8.40 25.75
CA VAL A 611 9.05 -9.78 25.86
C VAL A 611 9.64 -10.66 24.76
N ASN A 612 9.75 -10.13 23.54
CA ASN A 612 10.35 -10.82 22.40
C ASN A 612 11.47 -9.98 21.77
N PRO A 613 12.67 -9.96 22.36
CA PRO A 613 13.71 -9.01 22.00
C PRO A 613 14.21 -9.16 20.54
N MET A 614 14.14 -10.36 19.95
CA MET A 614 14.63 -10.63 18.59
C MET A 614 13.56 -10.46 17.49
N ALA A 615 12.32 -10.09 17.83
CA ALA A 615 11.20 -10.08 16.87
C ALA A 615 11.48 -9.24 15.63
N HIS A 616 11.96 -8.00 15.81
CA HIS A 616 12.23 -7.07 14.70
C HIS A 616 13.38 -7.54 13.82
N LEU A 617 14.49 -8.00 14.41
CA LEU A 617 15.63 -8.54 13.64
C LEU A 617 15.23 -9.78 12.86
N ASN A 618 14.50 -10.72 13.46
CA ASN A 618 14.05 -11.93 12.77
C ASN A 618 13.09 -11.61 11.63
N ALA A 619 12.18 -10.65 11.81
CA ALA A 619 11.31 -10.18 10.76
C ALA A 619 12.10 -9.54 9.61
N PHE A 620 13.11 -8.72 9.91
CA PHE A 620 13.98 -8.10 8.90
C PHE A 620 14.82 -9.15 8.16
N PHE A 621 15.39 -10.16 8.86
CA PHE A 621 16.10 -11.25 8.20
C PHE A 621 15.20 -12.06 7.27
N GLY A 622 13.93 -12.27 7.63
CA GLY A 622 12.93 -12.88 6.75
C GLY A 622 12.72 -12.09 5.45
N LEU A 623 12.68 -10.76 5.55
CA LEU A 623 12.57 -9.89 4.37
C LEU A 623 13.82 -9.94 3.49
N VAL A 624 15.01 -9.91 4.07
CA VAL A 624 16.28 -10.06 3.34
C VAL A 624 16.34 -11.41 2.61
N ALA A 625 15.92 -12.49 3.27
CA ALA A 625 15.88 -13.83 2.67
C ALA A 625 14.91 -13.89 1.48
N ASN A 626 13.71 -13.29 1.61
CA ASN A 626 12.73 -13.19 0.52
C ASN A 626 13.27 -12.37 -0.65
N TYR A 627 13.96 -11.26 -0.38
CA TYR A 627 14.61 -10.48 -1.42
C TYR A 627 15.67 -11.31 -2.15
N ALA A 628 16.54 -12.00 -1.40
CA ALA A 628 17.63 -12.80 -1.93
C ALA A 628 17.17 -14.01 -2.77
N SER A 629 16.01 -14.59 -2.47
CA SER A 629 15.44 -15.70 -3.23
C SER A 629 14.89 -15.31 -4.60
N ASN A 630 14.56 -14.02 -4.80
CA ASN A 630 13.82 -13.54 -5.97
C ASN A 630 14.60 -12.54 -6.83
N SER A 631 15.84 -12.16 -6.47
CA SER A 631 16.61 -11.10 -7.13
C SER A 631 18.11 -11.38 -7.13
N ALA A 632 18.86 -10.71 -8.01
CA ALA A 632 20.32 -10.71 -7.94
C ALA A 632 20.77 -10.10 -6.59
N ALA A 633 21.16 -11.00 -5.67
CA ALA A 633 21.30 -10.71 -4.25
C ALA A 633 22.68 -10.15 -3.89
N TYR A 634 23.07 -8.99 -4.41
CA TYR A 634 24.27 -8.26 -3.97
C TYR A 634 23.90 -7.03 -3.13
N LEU A 635 24.80 -6.64 -2.23
CA LEU A 635 24.55 -5.61 -1.21
C LEU A 635 24.05 -4.28 -1.79
N GLY A 636 24.66 -3.80 -2.88
CA GLY A 636 24.30 -2.51 -3.49
C GLY A 636 22.87 -2.49 -4.00
N ALA A 637 22.44 -3.54 -4.72
CA ALA A 637 21.07 -3.66 -5.19
C ALA A 637 20.06 -3.76 -4.04
N PHE A 638 20.42 -4.43 -2.95
CA PHE A 638 19.58 -4.51 -1.76
C PHE A 638 19.42 -3.15 -1.07
N ILE A 639 20.50 -2.36 -0.95
CA ILE A 639 20.44 -1.02 -0.37
C ILE A 639 19.57 -0.10 -1.23
N GLU A 640 19.76 -0.09 -2.56
CA GLU A 640 18.91 0.66 -3.46
C GLU A 640 17.43 0.27 -3.35
N TRP A 641 17.15 -1.03 -3.19
CA TRP A 641 15.79 -1.51 -2.94
C TRP A 641 15.24 -1.05 -1.60
N VAL A 642 16.03 -1.07 -0.53
CA VAL A 642 15.61 -0.55 0.79
C VAL A 642 15.27 0.94 0.70
N ASP A 643 16.12 1.76 0.05
CA ASP A 643 15.87 3.19 -0.15
C ASP A 643 14.61 3.45 -0.99
N PHE A 644 14.38 2.62 -2.00
CA PHE A 644 13.19 2.66 -2.83
C PHE A 644 11.93 2.26 -2.05
N ALA A 645 11.99 1.18 -1.27
CA ALA A 645 10.90 0.71 -0.43
C ALA A 645 10.54 1.71 0.68
N GLU A 646 11.56 2.37 1.27
CA GLU A 646 11.37 3.45 2.23
C GLU A 646 10.62 4.65 1.63
N SER A 647 10.97 5.03 0.39
CA SER A 647 10.33 6.14 -0.33
C SER A 647 8.89 5.84 -0.81
N ARG A 648 8.57 4.56 -1.02
CA ARG A 648 7.28 4.08 -1.50
C ARG A 648 6.47 3.38 -0.40
N GLU A 649 6.02 4.12 0.59
CA GLU A 649 5.11 3.65 1.68
C GLU A 649 3.88 2.85 1.23
N LYS A 650 3.65 2.72 -0.07
CA LYS A 650 2.35 2.42 -0.65
C LYS A 650 2.22 1.02 -1.26
N LEU A 651 3.31 0.24 -1.38
CA LEU A 651 3.31 -0.90 -2.31
C LEU A 651 2.98 -2.27 -1.69
N GLU A 652 3.13 -2.49 -0.39
CA GLU A 652 2.75 -3.76 0.22
C GLU A 652 1.60 -3.61 1.21
N VAL A 653 0.47 -4.23 0.89
CA VAL A 653 -0.45 -4.71 1.93
C VAL A 653 0.23 -5.95 2.51
N ALA A 654 0.98 -5.78 3.57
CA ALA A 654 1.56 -6.91 4.29
C ALA A 654 0.44 -7.91 4.62
N THR A 655 0.70 -9.20 4.39
CA THR A 655 -0.25 -10.24 4.77
C THR A 655 -0.24 -10.34 6.30
N VAL A 656 -1.12 -9.56 6.93
CA VAL A 656 -1.22 -9.45 8.37
C VAL A 656 -2.22 -10.47 8.88
N SER A 657 -1.83 -11.27 9.86
CA SER A 657 -2.76 -12.08 10.64
C SER A 657 -2.96 -11.43 12.02
N GLN A 658 -4.20 -11.39 12.49
CA GLN A 658 -4.49 -11.00 13.87
C GLN A 658 -3.81 -11.96 14.83
N LYS A 659 -3.12 -11.40 15.84
CA LYS A 659 -2.48 -12.16 16.92
C LYS A 659 -3.18 -11.85 18.24
N LYS A 660 -3.35 -12.87 19.07
CA LYS A 660 -3.91 -12.75 20.43
C LYS A 660 -2.76 -12.57 21.44
N GLY A 661 -3.01 -11.83 22.50
CA GLY A 661 -2.04 -11.57 23.56
C GLY A 661 -0.92 -10.59 23.17
N VAL A 662 -0.95 -10.04 21.97
CA VAL A 662 0.07 -9.15 21.39
C VAL A 662 -0.55 -7.85 20.96
N VAL A 663 0.13 -6.72 21.11
CA VAL A 663 -0.26 -5.42 20.56
C VAL A 663 0.35 -5.28 19.17
N GLN A 664 -0.49 -5.21 18.15
CA GLN A 664 -0.05 -5.01 16.76
C GLN A 664 0.07 -3.52 16.43
N VAL A 665 1.22 -3.11 15.91
CA VAL A 665 1.48 -1.73 15.47
C VAL A 665 1.57 -1.71 13.96
N LEU A 666 0.67 -0.96 13.31
CA LEU A 666 0.56 -0.96 11.85
C LEU A 666 -0.09 0.33 11.32
N THR A 667 -0.04 0.52 10.00
CA THR A 667 -0.78 1.62 9.37
C THR A 667 -2.26 1.29 9.21
N VAL A 668 -3.10 2.31 9.12
CA VAL A 668 -4.55 2.15 8.86
C VAL A 668 -4.79 1.38 7.55
N HIS A 669 -3.97 1.59 6.51
CA HIS A 669 -4.07 0.85 5.25
C HIS A 669 -3.88 -0.66 5.44
N SER A 670 -2.88 -1.03 6.25
CA SER A 670 -2.59 -2.44 6.57
C SER A 670 -3.64 -3.07 7.50
N ALA A 671 -4.41 -2.25 8.21
CA ALA A 671 -5.48 -2.69 9.11
C ALA A 671 -6.80 -3.06 8.39
N LYS A 672 -6.92 -2.74 7.09
CA LYS A 672 -8.13 -3.06 6.33
C LYS A 672 -8.38 -4.57 6.30
N GLY A 673 -9.62 -4.99 6.52
CA GLY A 673 -9.99 -6.41 6.61
C GLY A 673 -9.70 -7.06 7.98
N LEU A 674 -9.00 -6.36 8.89
CA LEU A 674 -8.69 -6.84 10.24
C LEU A 674 -9.62 -6.20 11.29
N GLU A 675 -9.57 -6.74 12.51
CA GLU A 675 -10.37 -6.26 13.63
C GLU A 675 -9.74 -6.69 14.95
N TRP A 676 -9.86 -5.87 16.00
CA TRP A 676 -9.29 -6.14 17.32
C TRP A 676 -10.28 -5.77 18.42
N ASP A 677 -10.08 -6.31 19.62
CA ASP A 677 -10.92 -5.94 20.76
C ASP A 677 -10.69 -4.47 21.13
N TYR A 678 -9.44 -4.04 21.17
CA TYR A 678 -9.01 -2.71 21.56
C TYR A 678 -8.17 -2.06 20.45
N VAL A 679 -8.53 -0.85 20.05
CA VAL A 679 -7.83 -0.11 19.01
C VAL A 679 -7.50 1.29 19.50
N ALA A 680 -6.23 1.68 19.39
CA ALA A 680 -5.79 3.06 19.57
C ALA A 680 -5.43 3.70 18.22
N ILE A 681 -5.82 4.96 18.04
CA ILE A 681 -5.49 5.77 16.86
C ILE A 681 -4.84 7.05 17.36
N PRO A 682 -3.51 7.10 17.43
CA PRO A 682 -2.77 8.27 17.88
C PRO A 682 -2.52 9.27 16.76
N ASN A 683 -1.94 10.42 17.13
CA ASN A 683 -1.57 11.51 16.23
C ASN A 683 -2.75 12.09 15.43
N LEU A 684 -3.93 12.19 16.03
CA LEU A 684 -5.10 12.83 15.41
C LEU A 684 -4.96 14.36 15.43
N VAL A 685 -3.97 14.85 14.70
CA VAL A 685 -3.65 16.27 14.57
C VAL A 685 -3.45 16.63 13.10
N GLN A 686 -3.78 17.87 12.75
CA GLN A 686 -3.69 18.34 11.37
C GLN A 686 -2.26 18.23 10.82
N GLY A 687 -2.14 17.57 9.66
CA GLY A 687 -0.86 17.33 8.99
C GLY A 687 -0.26 15.96 9.29
N GLU A 688 -0.80 15.24 10.29
CA GLU A 688 -0.49 13.85 10.59
C GLU A 688 -1.67 12.94 10.22
N PHE A 689 -2.79 13.10 10.91
CA PHE A 689 -4.07 12.48 10.55
C PHE A 689 -5.21 13.45 10.90
N PRO A 690 -5.82 14.12 9.94
CA PRO A 690 -5.64 14.02 8.48
C PRO A 690 -4.31 14.59 7.97
N GLN A 691 -3.75 13.95 6.93
CA GLN A 691 -2.55 14.42 6.28
C GLN A 691 -2.82 15.68 5.45
N LYS A 692 -1.92 16.67 5.52
CA LYS A 692 -2.02 17.84 4.63
C LYS A 692 -1.76 17.44 3.17
N PRO A 693 -2.50 17.98 2.21
CA PRO A 693 -2.21 17.78 0.80
C PRO A 693 -0.78 18.18 0.48
N LYS A 694 0.06 17.24 0.05
CA LYS A 694 1.49 17.48 -0.20
C LYS A 694 1.76 18.34 -1.44
N SER A 695 0.85 18.43 -2.40
CA SER A 695 1.07 19.16 -3.64
C SER A 695 -0.23 19.50 -4.38
N ALA A 696 -0.36 20.77 -4.75
CA ALA A 696 -1.37 21.23 -5.71
C ALA A 696 -1.04 20.82 -7.16
N LYS A 697 0.08 20.12 -7.40
CA LYS A 697 0.54 19.78 -8.76
C LYS A 697 -0.22 18.61 -9.38
N ALA A 698 -0.82 17.74 -8.56
CA ALA A 698 -1.55 16.56 -9.04
C ALA A 698 -0.76 15.79 -10.11
N TRP A 699 -1.34 15.57 -11.28
CA TRP A 699 -0.70 14.90 -12.41
C TRP A 699 0.39 15.71 -13.14
N PHE A 700 0.61 16.97 -12.79
CA PHE A 700 1.79 17.75 -13.23
C PHE A 700 3.07 17.37 -12.46
N SER A 701 3.08 16.28 -11.72
CA SER A 701 4.27 15.70 -11.11
C SER A 701 4.95 14.72 -12.08
N PRO A 702 6.29 14.62 -12.11
CA PRO A 702 7.00 13.72 -13.02
C PRO A 702 6.57 12.27 -12.86
N GLY A 703 6.34 11.56 -13.97
CA GLY A 703 5.97 10.15 -13.98
C GLY A 703 4.53 9.82 -13.54
N VAL A 704 3.67 10.83 -13.41
CA VAL A 704 2.25 10.67 -13.09
C VAL A 704 1.42 10.74 -14.37
N LEU A 705 0.56 9.75 -14.59
CA LEU A 705 -0.35 9.72 -15.74
C LEU A 705 -1.32 10.90 -15.67
N PRO A 706 -1.49 11.69 -16.77
CA PRO A 706 -2.51 12.73 -16.84
C PRO A 706 -3.90 12.20 -16.49
N TYR A 707 -4.65 12.92 -15.65
CA TYR A 707 -5.92 12.43 -15.13
C TYR A 707 -6.97 12.16 -16.22
N GLN A 708 -6.91 12.91 -17.32
CA GLN A 708 -7.80 12.70 -18.48
C GLN A 708 -7.58 11.35 -19.20
N LEU A 709 -6.40 10.72 -19.01
CA LEU A 709 -6.08 9.40 -19.55
C LEU A 709 -6.39 8.27 -18.55
N ARG A 710 -6.85 8.60 -17.36
CA ARG A 710 -7.23 7.60 -16.36
C ARG A 710 -8.66 7.13 -16.58
N GLY A 711 -8.89 5.85 -16.38
CA GLY A 711 -10.22 5.26 -16.49
C GLY A 711 -11.24 5.78 -15.46
N ASP A 712 -10.76 6.37 -14.34
CA ASP A 712 -11.58 7.00 -13.31
C ASP A 712 -11.61 8.55 -13.42
N SER A 713 -11.25 9.11 -14.57
CA SER A 713 -11.11 10.54 -14.83
C SER A 713 -12.33 11.36 -14.42
N ASP A 714 -13.54 10.79 -14.49
CA ASP A 714 -14.77 11.47 -14.12
C ASP A 714 -14.89 11.77 -12.63
N SER A 715 -14.19 11.02 -11.80
CA SER A 715 -14.15 11.20 -10.34
C SER A 715 -12.99 12.05 -9.85
N LEU A 716 -12.08 12.45 -10.74
CA LEU A 716 -10.87 13.19 -10.41
C LEU A 716 -10.99 14.69 -10.70
N PRO A 717 -10.23 15.53 -9.98
CA PRO A 717 -10.09 16.93 -10.31
C PRO A 717 -9.64 17.15 -11.75
N ARG A 718 -10.21 18.12 -12.44
CA ARG A 718 -9.87 18.46 -13.83
C ARG A 718 -9.14 19.78 -13.91
N VAL A 719 -8.27 19.88 -14.90
CA VAL A 719 -7.61 21.13 -15.27
C VAL A 719 -8.26 21.63 -16.56
N ASP A 720 -8.98 22.73 -16.48
CA ASP A 720 -9.51 23.43 -17.65
C ASP A 720 -8.60 24.62 -17.99
N LEU A 721 -7.66 24.38 -18.90
CA LEU A 721 -6.73 25.41 -19.36
C LEU A 721 -7.41 26.47 -20.24
N HIS A 722 -8.64 26.21 -20.76
CA HIS A 722 -9.40 27.21 -21.56
C HIS A 722 -9.91 28.38 -20.71
N LEU A 723 -9.91 28.24 -19.39
CA LEU A 723 -10.20 29.34 -18.46
C LEU A 723 -9.11 30.44 -18.49
N ALA A 724 -7.90 30.12 -19.00
CA ALA A 724 -6.83 31.10 -19.14
C ALA A 724 -6.94 31.85 -20.48
N SER A 725 -7.16 33.15 -20.42
CA SER A 725 -7.14 34.05 -21.57
C SER A 725 -5.89 34.93 -21.64
N LYS A 726 -5.16 35.07 -20.53
CA LYS A 726 -3.88 35.76 -20.39
C LYS A 726 -2.97 35.01 -19.40
N PRO A 727 -1.63 35.23 -19.44
CA PRO A 727 -0.69 34.48 -18.62
C PRO A 727 -0.99 34.48 -17.12
N ALA A 728 -1.52 35.58 -16.58
CA ALA A 728 -1.88 35.66 -15.15
C ALA A 728 -3.04 34.70 -14.75
N ASP A 729 -3.90 34.31 -15.70
CA ASP A 729 -5.05 33.44 -15.42
C ASP A 729 -4.62 31.99 -15.13
N PHE A 730 -3.40 31.56 -15.51
CA PHE A 730 -2.85 30.27 -15.09
C PHE A 730 -2.73 30.15 -13.55
N GLY A 731 -2.60 31.28 -12.85
CA GLY A 731 -2.70 31.31 -11.39
C GLY A 731 -4.06 30.84 -10.89
N LYS A 732 -5.16 31.31 -11.50
CA LYS A 732 -6.52 30.90 -11.14
C LYS A 732 -6.78 29.42 -11.42
N VAL A 733 -6.29 28.92 -12.57
CA VAL A 733 -6.39 27.49 -12.93
C VAL A 733 -5.67 26.63 -11.90
N LYS A 734 -4.47 27.04 -11.49
CA LYS A 734 -3.71 26.36 -10.44
C LYS A 734 -4.41 26.38 -9.09
N ASP A 735 -4.99 27.53 -8.70
CA ASP A 735 -5.67 27.66 -7.41
C ASP A 735 -6.97 26.84 -7.39
N LEU A 736 -7.71 26.77 -8.48
CA LEU A 736 -8.89 25.93 -8.62
C LEU A 736 -8.51 24.43 -8.50
N LEU A 737 -7.48 24.00 -9.23
CA LEU A 737 -6.99 22.63 -9.11
C LEU A 737 -6.56 22.31 -7.68
N ALA A 738 -5.89 23.24 -7.00
CA ALA A 738 -5.45 23.05 -5.62
C ALA A 738 -6.62 22.84 -4.66
N GLU A 739 -7.72 23.59 -4.83
CA GLU A 739 -8.93 23.46 -4.00
C GLU A 739 -9.68 22.15 -4.28
N GLU A 740 -9.80 21.77 -5.56
CA GLU A 740 -10.40 20.48 -5.93
C GLU A 740 -9.56 19.29 -5.41
N MET A 741 -8.23 19.37 -5.53
CA MET A 741 -7.31 18.37 -4.99
C MET A 741 -7.40 18.28 -3.46
N LYS A 742 -7.52 19.41 -2.77
CA LYS A 742 -7.72 19.43 -1.32
C LYS A 742 -9.02 18.70 -0.96
N THR A 743 -10.12 19.03 -1.61
CA THR A 743 -11.41 18.37 -1.42
C THR A 743 -11.32 16.84 -1.69
N HIS A 744 -10.63 16.44 -2.76
CA HIS A 744 -10.44 15.04 -3.10
C HIS A 744 -9.64 14.30 -2.00
N LEU A 745 -8.51 14.86 -1.54
CA LEU A 745 -7.67 14.26 -0.52
C LEU A 745 -8.34 14.22 0.86
N GLU A 746 -9.11 15.23 1.24
CA GLU A 746 -9.89 15.22 2.48
C GLU A 746 -10.93 14.09 2.49
N ARG A 747 -11.50 13.76 1.35
CA ARG A 747 -12.43 12.62 1.23
C ARG A 747 -11.70 11.29 1.38
N GLU A 748 -10.49 11.15 0.82
CA GLU A 748 -9.65 9.97 1.02
C GLU A 748 -9.27 9.79 2.51
N GLU A 749 -8.86 10.87 3.18
CA GLU A 749 -8.55 10.83 4.62
C GLU A 749 -9.79 10.45 5.48
N ARG A 750 -11.00 10.92 5.09
CA ARG A 750 -12.25 10.50 5.76
C ARG A 750 -12.56 9.01 5.59
N ARG A 751 -12.34 8.45 4.38
CA ARG A 751 -12.49 7.00 4.16
C ARG A 751 -11.49 6.23 5.03
N LEU A 752 -10.27 6.72 5.11
CA LEU A 752 -9.24 6.10 5.92
C LEU A 752 -9.60 6.15 7.42
N ALA A 753 -10.10 7.27 7.91
CA ALA A 753 -10.59 7.41 9.29
C ALA A 753 -11.79 6.48 9.55
N TYR A 754 -12.73 6.37 8.62
CA TYR A 754 -13.85 5.43 8.73
C TYR A 754 -13.36 3.97 8.83
N VAL A 755 -12.37 3.60 8.00
CA VAL A 755 -11.75 2.27 8.10
C VAL A 755 -11.14 2.06 9.49
N ALA A 756 -10.36 3.02 10.00
CA ALA A 756 -9.74 2.92 11.32
C ALA A 756 -10.77 2.81 12.45
N PHE A 757 -11.79 3.66 12.44
CA PHE A 757 -12.85 3.70 13.47
C PHE A 757 -13.72 2.43 13.46
N THR A 758 -13.79 1.72 12.36
CA THR A 758 -14.56 0.46 12.26
C THR A 758 -13.73 -0.79 12.58
N ARG A 759 -12.49 -0.68 13.08
CA ARG A 759 -11.65 -1.84 13.45
C ARG A 759 -11.94 -2.40 14.85
N PRO A 760 -12.29 -1.58 15.89
CA PRO A 760 -12.50 -2.12 17.24
C PRO A 760 -13.80 -2.92 17.37
N LYS A 761 -13.72 -3.99 18.19
CA LYS A 761 -14.86 -4.81 18.62
C LYS A 761 -15.44 -4.34 19.96
N ARG A 762 -14.62 -3.68 20.80
CA ARG A 762 -15.01 -3.28 22.16
C ARG A 762 -14.79 -1.81 22.42
N GLU A 763 -13.54 -1.34 22.36
CA GLU A 763 -13.20 0.04 22.73
C GLU A 763 -12.27 0.69 21.72
N LEU A 764 -12.43 1.99 21.56
CA LEU A 764 -11.64 2.86 20.71
C LEU A 764 -10.96 3.94 21.54
N TYR A 765 -9.65 4.14 21.34
CA TYR A 765 -8.89 5.22 21.95
C TYR A 765 -8.40 6.17 20.85
N LEU A 766 -8.79 7.43 20.95
CA LEU A 766 -8.43 8.49 20.00
C LEU A 766 -7.52 9.48 20.74
N SER A 767 -6.32 9.73 20.22
CA SER A 767 -5.40 10.64 20.88
C SER A 767 -4.62 11.55 19.93
N GLY A 768 -4.07 12.61 20.48
CA GLY A 768 -3.19 13.54 19.82
C GLY A 768 -2.30 14.27 20.83
N SER A 769 -1.30 15.00 20.34
CA SER A 769 -0.42 15.83 21.16
C SER A 769 -0.40 17.29 20.70
N MET A 770 -0.36 18.23 21.67
CA MET A 770 -0.47 19.66 21.41
C MET A 770 0.80 20.25 20.81
N TRP A 771 1.98 19.75 21.20
CA TRP A 771 3.26 20.28 20.79
C TRP A 771 4.04 19.33 19.89
N LYS A 772 4.75 19.90 18.92
CA LYS A 772 5.74 19.16 18.13
C LYS A 772 7.06 19.03 18.92
N ASN A 773 7.82 17.98 18.68
CA ASN A 773 9.17 17.82 19.23
C ASN A 773 10.13 18.98 18.88
N THR A 774 9.80 19.79 17.87
CA THR A 774 10.55 20.97 17.42
C THR A 774 10.07 22.29 18.04
N GLY A 775 9.16 22.24 19.04
CA GLY A 775 8.71 23.43 19.76
C GLY A 775 7.57 24.22 19.10
N GLY A 776 6.93 23.72 18.05
CA GLY A 776 5.76 24.36 17.44
C GLY A 776 4.44 23.74 17.89
N ALA A 777 3.39 24.54 18.10
CA ALA A 777 2.05 24.04 18.37
C ALA A 777 1.50 23.24 17.17
N ARG A 778 0.71 22.19 17.47
CA ARG A 778 -0.05 21.45 16.48
C ARG A 778 -1.48 22.01 16.40
N GLU A 779 -2.05 21.98 15.22
CA GLU A 779 -3.46 22.28 15.01
C GLU A 779 -4.24 20.98 15.19
N ILE A 780 -5.21 21.02 16.09
CA ILE A 780 -6.03 19.86 16.47
C ILE A 780 -7.19 19.70 15.48
#